data_fbb83b1cbc3cc376cc290b08b77385da
#
_entry.id   fbb83b1cbc3cc376cc290b08b77385da
#
_cell.length_a   1.000
_cell.length_b   1.000
_cell.length_c   1.000
_cell.angle_alpha   90.00
_cell.angle_beta   90.00
_cell.angle_gamma   90.00
#
_symmetry.space_group_name_H-M   'P 1'
#
loop_
_entity.id
_entity.type
_entity.pdbx_description
1 polymer ?
#
loop_
_entity_poly.entity_id
_entity_poly.type
_entity_poly.pdbx_seq_one_letter_code
_entity_poly.pdbx_strand_id
1 'polypeptide(L)'
;MRNLKNINETLTADEKEVFSILLKVAAAKSPSTTLRVAGGWVRDHLLGVPSDDIDIMVDNISGETFAKMVTESLGSKDAHVIRENPDKSKHVETAKAYLPLSSGKTQEIDFARARQEVYHDNSRIPDIRPATAREDAHRRDLTINSLFYNLTTRQIEDFTGKGVQDLITNTMRTPVDPLRTFKDDPLRIFRVIRFAAKYKGNLDPATYQAMQDPSLKEEIKQKISKERIGTEMKKMFSNPNAEVAITLLKDTGLLDDIMSEALKGTKYEGKMAPLEMDQNNPNHKLNWWSHTFQVLTNVLEKFPQYEGEKRVIMVLAALTHDMGKLFDEIRVKKPGTEKYPGHADGYTTYVGHEEESYEIVQHILRYLKLEPYIQQVAGLARYHMMPHSLVRDSGGDKALRKFIRRMGEFSLNWLDVLNLSIADAYSKAKDIDPEVVKEYQELEQRLQAAMASLSPEATATPKIKPILDGNEIMTILGVKPGPHMKEMGEFVKELMDENPNITKEEAAAKLKERFQAGLQTQASTKTPDTTCSFHVIQQKMMDLQELLDNGKTYEAMSVMNSLRESFGNDEKVTRLIAINTFKSLIKDSSTRDNDLVQYVFDKATENFFDSILNAYAFGILLITKTSTGENTLREVGSRVLKMSPGTLRFVLDMLPQEKIINQDTANFIRGQLNENYQRK
;
A
#
# COMPACT_ATOMS: atom_id res chain seq x y z
N MET A 1 -29.37 -24.93 6.65
CA MET A 1 -30.45 -24.01 6.23
C MET A 1 -30.65 -22.96 7.32
N ARG A 2 -30.77 -21.69 6.96
CA ARG A 2 -31.01 -20.62 7.92
C ARG A 2 -32.48 -20.49 8.23
N ASN A 3 -32.78 -20.19 9.50
CA ASN A 3 -34.14 -19.83 9.91
C ASN A 3 -34.33 -18.32 9.75
N LEU A 4 -35.23 -17.95 8.87
CA LEU A 4 -35.53 -16.53 8.66
C LEU A 4 -36.46 -16.00 9.74
N LYS A 5 -36.26 -14.75 10.13
CA LYS A 5 -37.11 -14.03 11.07
C LYS A 5 -38.32 -13.40 10.36
N ASN A 6 -39.40 -13.20 11.09
CA ASN A 6 -40.50 -12.39 10.60
C ASN A 6 -40.18 -10.91 10.82
N ILE A 7 -40.05 -10.14 9.74
CA ILE A 7 -39.71 -8.70 9.82
C ILE A 7 -40.71 -7.96 10.71
N ASN A 8 -42.00 -8.25 10.61
CA ASN A 8 -43.01 -7.53 11.41
C ASN A 8 -42.82 -7.68 12.92
N GLU A 9 -42.19 -8.78 13.37
CA GLU A 9 -41.90 -9.05 14.77
C GLU A 9 -40.56 -8.44 15.21
N THR A 10 -39.67 -8.20 14.28
CA THR A 10 -38.31 -7.71 14.57
C THR A 10 -38.16 -6.20 14.43
N LEU A 11 -39.17 -5.48 13.90
CA LEU A 11 -39.14 -4.03 13.78
C LEU A 11 -38.98 -3.34 15.14
N THR A 12 -38.00 -2.46 15.24
CA THR A 12 -37.78 -1.59 16.38
C THR A 12 -38.89 -0.53 16.51
N ALA A 13 -38.96 0.15 17.66
CA ALA A 13 -39.90 1.26 17.85
C ALA A 13 -39.61 2.42 16.88
N ASP A 14 -38.33 2.74 16.69
CA ASP A 14 -37.87 3.78 15.79
C ASP A 14 -38.24 3.47 14.32
N GLU A 15 -38.05 2.24 13.85
CA GLU A 15 -38.45 1.84 12.49
C GLU A 15 -39.97 1.89 12.29
N LYS A 16 -40.75 1.47 13.29
CA LYS A 16 -42.22 1.57 13.24
C LYS A 16 -42.67 3.02 13.15
N GLU A 17 -42.03 3.94 13.88
CA GLU A 17 -42.32 5.38 13.82
C GLU A 17 -41.97 5.93 12.43
N VAL A 18 -40.77 5.64 11.90
CA VAL A 18 -40.34 6.02 10.54
C VAL A 18 -41.38 5.57 9.52
N PHE A 19 -41.72 4.28 9.50
CA PHE A 19 -42.66 3.73 8.51
C PHE A 19 -44.04 4.32 8.64
N SER A 20 -44.51 4.61 9.87
CA SER A 20 -45.77 5.28 10.10
C SER A 20 -45.78 6.74 9.52
N ILE A 21 -44.68 7.48 9.70
CA ILE A 21 -44.54 8.83 9.12
C ILE A 21 -44.58 8.75 7.60
N LEU A 22 -43.77 7.86 6.99
CA LEU A 22 -43.69 7.72 5.54
C LEU A 22 -45.05 7.34 4.91
N LEU A 23 -45.76 6.38 5.52
CA LEU A 23 -47.10 5.97 5.05
C LEU A 23 -48.12 7.07 5.17
N LYS A 24 -48.12 7.87 6.25
CA LYS A 24 -49.01 9.01 6.40
C LYS A 24 -48.78 10.08 5.33
N VAL A 25 -47.50 10.38 5.03
CA VAL A 25 -47.13 11.35 3.99
C VAL A 25 -47.55 10.83 2.61
N ALA A 26 -47.31 9.55 2.31
CA ALA A 26 -47.71 8.93 1.04
C ALA A 26 -49.23 9.01 0.89
N ALA A 27 -50.00 8.62 1.90
CA ALA A 27 -51.46 8.66 1.85
C ALA A 27 -52.02 10.08 1.64
N ALA A 28 -51.40 11.09 2.24
CA ALA A 28 -51.86 12.47 2.17
C ALA A 28 -51.44 13.20 0.88
N LYS A 29 -50.22 13.00 0.41
CA LYS A 29 -49.63 13.81 -0.67
C LYS A 29 -49.44 13.04 -1.99
N SER A 30 -49.39 11.71 -1.96
CA SER A 30 -49.17 10.85 -3.14
C SER A 30 -49.78 9.45 -2.95
N PRO A 31 -51.12 9.35 -2.86
CA PRO A 31 -51.81 8.10 -2.45
C PRO A 31 -51.61 6.91 -3.42
N SER A 32 -51.18 7.15 -4.67
CA SER A 32 -50.84 6.10 -5.64
C SER A 32 -49.41 5.57 -5.51
N THR A 33 -48.60 6.11 -4.60
CA THR A 33 -47.20 5.75 -4.43
C THR A 33 -47.07 4.56 -3.50
N THR A 34 -46.42 3.52 -3.98
CA THR A 34 -46.02 2.40 -3.14
C THR A 34 -44.62 2.60 -2.62
N LEU A 35 -44.43 2.44 -1.31
CA LEU A 35 -43.13 2.54 -0.64
C LEU A 35 -42.63 1.13 -0.26
N ARG A 36 -41.36 0.88 -0.56
CA ARG A 36 -40.68 -0.37 -0.22
C ARG A 36 -39.36 -0.10 0.45
N VAL A 37 -39.06 -0.78 1.53
CA VAL A 37 -37.68 -0.88 1.98
C VAL A 37 -36.96 -1.87 1.08
N ALA A 38 -35.75 -1.54 0.64
CA ALA A 38 -35.04 -2.28 -0.39
C ALA A 38 -33.74 -2.94 0.13
N GLY A 39 -33.41 -4.10 -0.39
CA GLY A 39 -32.04 -4.64 -0.42
C GLY A 39 -31.49 -5.08 0.93
N GLY A 40 -30.42 -4.39 1.36
CA GLY A 40 -29.61 -4.77 2.52
C GLY A 40 -30.40 -4.88 3.81
N TRP A 41 -31.23 -3.90 4.10
CA TRP A 41 -32.08 -3.90 5.29
C TRP A 41 -32.99 -5.12 5.37
N VAL A 42 -33.67 -5.45 4.24
CA VAL A 42 -34.61 -6.61 4.17
C VAL A 42 -33.88 -7.91 4.45
N ARG A 43 -32.75 -8.12 3.79
CA ARG A 43 -31.89 -9.28 4.00
C ARG A 43 -31.44 -9.40 5.45
N ASP A 44 -30.93 -8.32 6.03
CA ASP A 44 -30.35 -8.34 7.36
C ASP A 44 -31.43 -8.56 8.43
N HIS A 45 -32.62 -7.97 8.30
CA HIS A 45 -33.77 -8.24 9.17
C HIS A 45 -34.26 -9.68 9.09
N LEU A 46 -34.33 -10.25 7.88
CA LEU A 46 -34.67 -11.67 7.71
C LEU A 46 -33.65 -12.59 8.39
N LEU A 47 -32.38 -12.16 8.46
CA LEU A 47 -31.31 -12.88 9.18
C LEU A 47 -31.30 -12.60 10.68
N GLY A 48 -32.09 -11.66 11.18
CA GLY A 48 -32.09 -11.21 12.58
C GLY A 48 -30.87 -10.35 12.94
N VAL A 49 -30.27 -9.70 11.96
CA VAL A 49 -29.14 -8.76 12.12
C VAL A 49 -29.68 -7.33 12.08
N PRO A 50 -29.35 -6.48 13.08
CA PRO A 50 -29.74 -5.06 13.03
C PRO A 50 -29.17 -4.36 11.78
N SER A 51 -29.94 -3.43 11.23
CA SER A 51 -29.54 -2.59 10.12
C SER A 51 -30.07 -1.18 10.30
N ASP A 52 -29.18 -0.19 10.32
CA ASP A 52 -29.55 1.23 10.44
C ASP A 52 -29.74 1.91 9.06
N ASP A 53 -29.36 1.25 7.97
CA ASP A 53 -29.44 1.76 6.60
C ASP A 53 -30.84 1.49 6.02
N ILE A 54 -31.72 2.51 6.04
CA ILE A 54 -33.08 2.39 5.52
C ILE A 54 -33.13 2.99 4.11
N ASP A 55 -33.12 2.13 3.09
CA ASP A 55 -33.26 2.50 1.68
C ASP A 55 -34.74 2.39 1.26
N ILE A 56 -35.40 3.52 1.01
CA ILE A 56 -36.80 3.54 0.55
C ILE A 56 -36.86 3.67 -0.96
N MET A 57 -37.36 2.63 -1.60
CA MET A 57 -37.72 2.70 -3.01
C MET A 57 -39.13 3.29 -3.18
N VAL A 58 -39.21 4.27 -4.06
CA VAL A 58 -40.47 4.97 -4.42
C VAL A 58 -40.82 4.62 -5.86
N ASP A 59 -42.04 4.18 -6.12
CA ASP A 59 -42.42 3.70 -7.46
C ASP A 59 -42.53 4.75 -8.54
N ASN A 60 -43.40 5.73 -8.35
CA ASN A 60 -43.93 6.59 -9.43
C ASN A 60 -43.48 8.05 -9.39
N ILE A 61 -42.77 8.46 -8.35
CA ILE A 61 -42.17 9.81 -8.23
C ILE A 61 -40.70 9.73 -7.89
N SER A 62 -39.96 10.82 -8.02
CA SER A 62 -38.54 10.81 -7.68
C SER A 62 -38.32 10.71 -6.18
N GLY A 63 -37.21 10.10 -5.76
CA GLY A 63 -36.80 10.04 -4.36
C GLY A 63 -36.71 11.45 -3.73
N GLU A 64 -36.20 12.43 -4.47
CA GLU A 64 -36.11 13.83 -4.04
C GLU A 64 -37.52 14.43 -3.80
N THR A 65 -38.45 14.18 -4.72
CA THR A 65 -39.81 14.70 -4.57
C THR A 65 -40.47 14.15 -3.31
N PHE A 66 -40.34 12.85 -3.07
CA PHE A 66 -40.92 12.24 -1.88
C PHE A 66 -40.22 12.67 -0.59
N ALA A 67 -38.88 12.77 -0.58
CA ALA A 67 -38.13 13.29 0.55
C ALA A 67 -38.55 14.72 0.96
N LYS A 68 -38.76 15.59 -0.02
CA LYS A 68 -39.32 16.95 0.23
C LYS A 68 -40.73 16.90 0.85
N MET A 69 -41.61 16.05 0.35
CA MET A 69 -42.96 15.89 0.94
C MET A 69 -42.91 15.46 2.40
N VAL A 70 -41.93 14.57 2.74
CA VAL A 70 -41.70 14.11 4.12
C VAL A 70 -41.21 15.25 4.99
N THR A 71 -40.19 15.97 4.58
CA THR A 71 -39.59 17.07 5.39
C THR A 71 -40.57 18.23 5.57
N GLU A 72 -41.34 18.61 4.54
CA GLU A 72 -42.41 19.61 4.63
C GLU A 72 -43.50 19.19 5.61
N SER A 73 -43.87 17.90 5.62
CA SER A 73 -44.92 17.39 6.52
C SER A 73 -44.53 17.41 7.98
N LEU A 74 -43.24 17.26 8.26
CA LEU A 74 -42.70 17.31 9.61
C LEU A 74 -42.59 18.73 10.17
N GLY A 75 -42.50 19.74 9.29
CA GLY A 75 -42.34 21.15 9.69
C GLY A 75 -41.10 21.42 10.55
N SER A 76 -40.18 20.48 10.60
CA SER A 76 -38.99 20.54 11.44
C SER A 76 -37.84 21.24 10.72
N LYS A 77 -37.12 22.12 11.43
CA LYS A 77 -35.88 22.72 10.93
C LYS A 77 -34.73 21.72 10.80
N ASP A 78 -34.86 20.62 11.51
CA ASP A 78 -33.83 19.55 11.53
C ASP A 78 -34.05 18.48 10.44
N ALA A 79 -35.19 18.54 9.73
CA ALA A 79 -35.51 17.69 8.60
C ALA A 79 -35.11 18.38 7.30
N HIS A 80 -34.07 17.96 6.66
CA HIS A 80 -33.58 18.52 5.41
C HIS A 80 -33.25 17.44 4.36
N VAL A 81 -33.30 17.84 3.10
CA VAL A 81 -32.99 17.00 1.97
C VAL A 81 -31.60 17.35 1.45
N ILE A 82 -30.72 16.35 1.37
CA ILE A 82 -29.41 16.49 0.74
C ILE A 82 -29.46 15.75 -0.61
N ARG A 83 -29.15 16.48 -1.68
CA ARG A 83 -28.94 15.88 -3.00
C ARG A 83 -27.56 15.24 -3.05
N GLU A 84 -27.47 14.01 -3.51
CA GLU A 84 -26.18 13.45 -3.85
C GLU A 84 -25.53 14.23 -5.00
N ASN A 85 -24.18 14.32 -4.96
CA ASN A 85 -23.40 15.15 -5.88
C ASN A 85 -23.68 14.80 -7.36
N PRO A 86 -24.26 15.72 -8.15
CA PRO A 86 -24.61 15.48 -9.56
C PRO A 86 -23.40 15.16 -10.46
N ASP A 87 -22.16 15.51 -10.03
CA ASP A 87 -20.95 15.26 -10.80
C ASP A 87 -20.46 13.81 -10.70
N LYS A 88 -20.91 13.07 -9.68
CA LYS A 88 -20.58 11.65 -9.47
C LYS A 88 -21.60 10.69 -10.07
N SER A 89 -22.86 11.12 -10.22
CA SER A 89 -23.93 10.31 -10.79
C SER A 89 -24.95 11.21 -11.50
N LYS A 90 -24.68 11.60 -12.74
CA LYS A 90 -25.49 12.58 -13.51
C LYS A 90 -26.98 12.28 -13.64
N HIS A 91 -27.45 11.08 -13.23
CA HIS A 91 -28.83 10.65 -13.47
C HIS A 91 -29.49 9.87 -12.33
N VAL A 92 -28.85 9.75 -11.16
CA VAL A 92 -29.47 9.04 -10.01
C VAL A 92 -30.27 10.04 -9.18
N GLU A 93 -31.58 9.94 -9.24
CA GLU A 93 -32.51 10.73 -8.42
C GLU A 93 -32.61 10.14 -7.01
N THR A 94 -31.50 10.18 -6.24
CA THR A 94 -31.47 9.80 -4.82
C THR A 94 -31.50 11.06 -3.95
N ALA A 95 -32.15 10.95 -2.81
CA ALA A 95 -32.15 11.99 -1.80
C ALA A 95 -32.07 11.39 -0.41
N LYS A 96 -31.38 12.07 0.49
CA LYS A 96 -31.35 11.73 1.90
C LYS A 96 -32.26 12.66 2.69
N ALA A 97 -33.01 12.11 3.63
CA ALA A 97 -33.71 12.88 4.62
C ALA A 97 -33.35 12.43 6.03
N TYR A 98 -33.32 13.37 6.93
CA TYR A 98 -33.03 13.16 8.35
C TYR A 98 -34.33 13.38 9.15
N LEU A 99 -34.82 12.30 9.76
CA LEU A 99 -36.09 12.31 10.49
C LEU A 99 -35.81 12.33 12.00
N PRO A 100 -36.20 13.40 12.73
CA PRO A 100 -36.19 13.37 14.18
C PRO A 100 -37.26 12.42 14.70
N LEU A 101 -36.90 11.54 15.63
CA LEU A 101 -37.78 10.53 16.21
C LEU A 101 -38.16 10.86 17.66
N SER A 102 -39.24 10.28 18.14
CA SER A 102 -39.70 10.42 19.52
C SER A 102 -38.68 9.91 20.54
N SER A 103 -37.78 9.01 20.15
CA SER A 103 -36.66 8.53 20.98
C SER A 103 -35.54 9.57 21.20
N GLY A 104 -35.63 10.75 20.51
CA GLY A 104 -34.59 11.77 20.50
C GLY A 104 -33.44 11.48 19.52
N LYS A 105 -33.49 10.37 18.78
CA LYS A 105 -32.56 10.07 17.68
C LYS A 105 -32.98 10.75 16.40
N THR A 106 -32.03 10.95 15.50
CA THR A 106 -32.30 11.34 14.11
C THR A 106 -31.98 10.16 13.21
N GLN A 107 -32.98 9.70 12.45
CA GLN A 107 -32.82 8.60 11.50
C GLN A 107 -32.52 9.14 10.11
N GLU A 108 -31.43 8.70 9.51
CA GLU A 108 -31.12 8.92 8.10
C GLU A 108 -31.89 7.93 7.24
N ILE A 109 -32.49 8.41 6.17
CA ILE A 109 -33.25 7.60 5.21
C ILE A 109 -32.85 7.96 3.80
N ASP A 110 -32.49 6.98 3.02
CA ASP A 110 -32.21 7.12 1.59
C ASP A 110 -33.46 6.87 0.76
N PHE A 111 -33.81 7.80 -0.12
CA PHE A 111 -34.92 7.69 -1.04
C PHE A 111 -34.42 7.57 -2.47
N ALA A 112 -34.87 6.53 -3.17
CA ALA A 112 -34.54 6.33 -4.58
C ALA A 112 -35.79 5.92 -5.35
N ARG A 113 -35.89 6.33 -6.61
CA ARG A 113 -36.91 5.81 -7.53
C ARG A 113 -36.47 4.44 -8.02
N ALA A 114 -37.44 3.52 -8.23
CA ALA A 114 -37.21 2.29 -8.96
C ALA A 114 -36.64 2.62 -10.36
N ARG A 115 -35.55 1.96 -10.74
CA ARG A 115 -34.83 2.31 -11.97
C ARG A 115 -34.36 1.09 -12.74
N GLN A 116 -34.26 1.27 -14.06
CA GLN A 116 -33.56 0.39 -14.97
C GLN A 116 -32.26 1.07 -15.40
N GLU A 117 -31.20 0.32 -15.50
CA GLU A 117 -29.89 0.76 -15.97
C GLU A 117 -29.67 0.20 -17.39
N VAL A 118 -29.44 1.10 -18.36
CA VAL A 118 -29.14 0.72 -19.75
C VAL A 118 -27.67 1.03 -20.00
N TYR A 119 -26.85 -0.01 -20.11
CA TYR A 119 -25.42 0.10 -20.36
C TYR A 119 -25.14 0.15 -21.83
N HIS A 120 -24.18 0.98 -22.24
CA HIS A 120 -23.67 1.09 -23.59
C HIS A 120 -22.23 0.57 -23.63
N ASP A 121 -21.82 -0.04 -24.73
CA ASP A 121 -20.53 -0.75 -24.87
C ASP A 121 -19.30 0.13 -24.52
N ASN A 122 -19.39 1.44 -24.68
CA ASN A 122 -18.28 2.37 -24.45
C ASN A 122 -18.45 3.28 -23.22
N SER A 123 -19.45 3.03 -22.34
CA SER A 123 -19.71 3.88 -21.18
C SER A 123 -19.88 3.05 -19.90
N ARG A 124 -19.09 3.43 -18.88
CA ARG A 124 -19.27 2.90 -17.52
C ARG A 124 -20.48 3.47 -16.80
N ILE A 125 -21.07 4.55 -17.30
CA ILE A 125 -22.21 5.22 -16.70
C ILE A 125 -23.43 4.82 -17.48
N PRO A 126 -24.37 4.06 -16.87
CA PRO A 126 -25.60 3.69 -17.56
C PRO A 126 -26.54 4.86 -17.72
N ASP A 127 -27.35 4.84 -18.77
CA ASP A 127 -28.55 5.66 -18.83
C ASP A 127 -29.58 5.13 -17.84
N ILE A 128 -30.09 5.98 -17.01
CA ILE A 128 -31.07 5.61 -15.98
C ILE A 128 -32.47 5.96 -16.50
N ARG A 129 -33.36 4.96 -16.41
CA ARG A 129 -34.77 5.12 -16.75
C ARG A 129 -35.63 4.71 -15.58
N PRO A 130 -36.80 5.39 -15.37
CA PRO A 130 -37.79 4.91 -14.43
C PRO A 130 -38.21 3.48 -14.76
N ALA A 131 -38.35 2.67 -13.72
CA ALA A 131 -38.67 1.25 -13.87
C ALA A 131 -39.66 0.80 -12.79
N THR A 132 -40.12 -0.44 -12.94
CA THR A 132 -40.89 -1.14 -11.93
C THR A 132 -39.99 -1.75 -10.85
N ALA A 133 -40.54 -2.09 -9.69
CA ALA A 133 -39.82 -2.81 -8.64
C ALA A 133 -39.23 -4.13 -9.13
N ARG A 134 -39.91 -4.81 -10.06
CA ARG A 134 -39.40 -6.05 -10.68
C ARG A 134 -38.15 -5.80 -11.51
N GLU A 135 -38.14 -4.77 -12.33
CA GLU A 135 -36.97 -4.41 -13.15
C GLU A 135 -35.81 -3.96 -12.26
N ASP A 136 -36.08 -3.21 -11.19
CA ASP A 136 -35.06 -2.83 -10.21
C ASP A 136 -34.47 -4.05 -9.49
N ALA A 137 -35.28 -5.06 -9.15
CA ALA A 137 -34.80 -6.31 -8.56
C ALA A 137 -33.80 -7.04 -9.48
N HIS A 138 -34.11 -7.11 -10.79
CA HIS A 138 -33.31 -7.86 -11.76
C HIS A 138 -31.99 -7.17 -12.14
N ARG A 139 -31.85 -5.86 -11.94
CA ARG A 139 -30.58 -5.16 -12.20
C ARG A 139 -29.59 -5.23 -11.03
N ARG A 140 -29.96 -5.79 -9.89
CA ARG A 140 -29.08 -5.82 -8.69
C ARG A 140 -27.99 -6.90 -8.83
N ASP A 141 -27.05 -6.90 -7.86
CA ASP A 141 -25.89 -7.79 -7.84
C ASP A 141 -26.24 -9.24 -7.48
N LEU A 142 -27.06 -9.43 -6.44
CA LEU A 142 -27.43 -10.75 -5.89
C LEU A 142 -28.94 -10.84 -5.60
N THR A 143 -29.49 -12.02 -5.76
CA THR A 143 -30.90 -12.33 -5.42
C THR A 143 -31.24 -11.96 -3.97
N ILE A 144 -30.33 -12.23 -3.02
CA ILE A 144 -30.49 -11.92 -1.60
C ILE A 144 -30.52 -10.42 -1.30
N ASN A 145 -30.01 -9.59 -2.22
CA ASN A 145 -30.04 -8.13 -2.15
C ASN A 145 -31.18 -7.53 -2.99
N SER A 146 -31.95 -8.38 -3.65
CA SER A 146 -33.09 -7.99 -4.54
C SER A 146 -34.45 -8.15 -3.88
N LEU A 147 -34.46 -8.34 -2.56
CA LEU A 147 -35.68 -8.45 -1.76
C LEU A 147 -36.19 -7.06 -1.38
N PHE A 148 -37.51 -6.94 -1.31
CA PHE A 148 -38.19 -5.72 -0.85
C PHE A 148 -39.16 -6.03 0.27
N TYR A 149 -39.37 -5.08 1.15
CA TYR A 149 -40.41 -5.10 2.16
C TYR A 149 -41.42 -3.99 1.85
N ASN A 150 -42.64 -4.35 1.44
CA ASN A 150 -43.68 -3.40 1.10
C ASN A 150 -44.29 -2.84 2.38
N LEU A 151 -44.21 -1.52 2.58
CA LEU A 151 -44.64 -0.87 3.81
C LEU A 151 -46.18 -0.91 3.97
N THR A 152 -46.92 -0.92 2.87
CA THR A 152 -48.41 -0.91 2.89
C THR A 152 -48.94 -2.31 3.20
N THR A 153 -48.46 -3.32 2.48
CA THR A 153 -48.92 -4.74 2.65
C THR A 153 -48.25 -5.45 3.80
N ARG A 154 -47.09 -4.92 4.26
CA ARG A 154 -46.21 -5.54 5.28
C ARG A 154 -45.72 -6.93 4.89
N GLN A 155 -45.51 -7.15 3.60
CA GLN A 155 -45.04 -8.41 3.04
C GLN A 155 -43.70 -8.27 2.35
N ILE A 156 -42.95 -9.38 2.33
CA ILE A 156 -41.75 -9.52 1.52
C ILE A 156 -42.16 -9.71 0.06
N GLU A 157 -41.55 -8.94 -0.82
CA GLU A 157 -41.69 -9.08 -2.28
C GLU A 157 -40.37 -9.60 -2.86
N ASP A 158 -40.40 -10.81 -3.39
CA ASP A 158 -39.27 -11.47 -4.09
C ASP A 158 -39.57 -11.55 -5.58
N PHE A 159 -39.22 -10.49 -6.33
CA PHE A 159 -39.49 -10.43 -7.77
C PHE A 159 -38.55 -11.35 -8.59
N THR A 160 -37.44 -11.83 -8.00
CA THR A 160 -36.54 -12.80 -8.64
C THR A 160 -37.06 -14.24 -8.50
N GLY A 161 -37.93 -14.48 -7.54
CA GLY A 161 -38.43 -15.80 -7.18
C GLY A 161 -37.41 -16.75 -6.55
N LYS A 162 -36.20 -16.23 -6.25
CA LYS A 162 -35.08 -17.01 -5.68
C LYS A 162 -34.47 -16.38 -4.44
N GLY A 163 -34.70 -15.09 -4.19
CA GLY A 163 -33.99 -14.31 -3.15
C GLY A 163 -34.21 -14.89 -1.75
N VAL A 164 -35.45 -15.22 -1.40
CA VAL A 164 -35.78 -15.86 -0.09
C VAL A 164 -35.13 -17.23 0.03
N GLN A 165 -35.24 -18.07 -1.02
CA GLN A 165 -34.66 -19.42 -1.01
C GLN A 165 -33.12 -19.34 -0.94
N ASP A 166 -32.49 -18.48 -1.72
CA ASP A 166 -31.04 -18.30 -1.72
C ASP A 166 -30.54 -17.79 -0.36
N LEU A 167 -31.33 -16.96 0.34
CA LEU A 167 -31.00 -16.52 1.70
C LEU A 167 -31.06 -17.70 2.70
N ILE A 168 -32.07 -18.59 2.60
CA ILE A 168 -32.20 -19.82 3.42
C ILE A 168 -31.01 -20.75 3.17
N THR A 169 -30.67 -21.00 1.90
CA THR A 169 -29.58 -21.91 1.51
C THR A 169 -28.19 -21.25 1.56
N ASN A 170 -28.14 -19.96 1.88
CA ASN A 170 -26.92 -19.20 1.89
C ASN A 170 -26.20 -19.18 0.52
N THR A 171 -26.96 -19.03 -0.56
CA THR A 171 -26.45 -19.08 -1.94
C THR A 171 -26.26 -17.67 -2.49
N MET A 172 -25.08 -17.41 -3.05
CA MET A 172 -24.75 -16.18 -3.76
C MET A 172 -25.01 -16.36 -5.25
N ARG A 173 -26.12 -15.81 -5.73
CA ARG A 173 -26.63 -15.94 -7.09
C ARG A 173 -26.99 -14.59 -7.66
N THR A 174 -26.70 -14.34 -8.93
CA THR A 174 -27.17 -13.15 -9.64
C THR A 174 -28.65 -13.27 -10.01
N PRO A 175 -29.40 -12.15 -10.05
CA PRO A 175 -30.84 -12.17 -10.37
C PRO A 175 -31.15 -12.63 -11.79
N VAL A 176 -30.25 -12.32 -12.74
CA VAL A 176 -30.32 -12.69 -14.16
C VAL A 176 -29.02 -13.39 -14.58
N ASP A 177 -28.83 -13.58 -15.88
CA ASP A 177 -27.62 -14.20 -16.42
C ASP A 177 -26.34 -13.57 -15.80
N PRO A 178 -25.45 -14.38 -15.21
CA PRO A 178 -24.31 -13.86 -14.46
C PRO A 178 -23.32 -13.11 -15.34
N LEU A 179 -23.02 -13.62 -16.55
CA LEU A 179 -22.03 -12.99 -17.43
C LEU A 179 -22.53 -11.62 -17.88
N ARG A 180 -23.82 -11.50 -18.23
CA ARG A 180 -24.43 -10.22 -18.54
C ARG A 180 -24.39 -9.27 -17.33
N THR A 181 -24.75 -9.77 -16.15
CA THR A 181 -24.71 -8.99 -14.89
C THR A 181 -23.34 -8.40 -14.63
N PHE A 182 -22.27 -9.16 -14.90
CA PHE A 182 -20.90 -8.72 -14.69
C PHE A 182 -20.36 -7.81 -15.82
N LYS A 183 -20.80 -7.99 -17.07
CA LYS A 183 -20.48 -7.08 -18.17
C LYS A 183 -21.15 -5.71 -17.99
N ASP A 184 -22.38 -5.69 -17.46
CA ASP A 184 -23.10 -4.46 -17.16
C ASP A 184 -22.34 -3.61 -16.10
N ASP A 185 -22.00 -4.18 -14.96
CA ASP A 185 -21.12 -3.56 -13.95
C ASP A 185 -20.16 -4.61 -13.37
N PRO A 186 -18.91 -4.66 -13.84
CA PRO A 186 -17.94 -5.65 -13.38
C PRO A 186 -17.58 -5.52 -11.88
N LEU A 187 -17.87 -4.40 -11.20
CA LEU A 187 -17.71 -4.28 -9.75
C LEU A 187 -18.58 -5.27 -8.99
N ARG A 188 -19.67 -5.76 -9.61
CA ARG A 188 -20.53 -6.78 -9.00
C ARG A 188 -19.79 -8.06 -8.68
N ILE A 189 -18.73 -8.42 -9.43
CA ILE A 189 -17.85 -9.56 -9.11
C ILE A 189 -17.25 -9.37 -7.71
N PHE A 190 -16.65 -8.23 -7.45
CA PHE A 190 -16.06 -7.91 -6.15
C PHE A 190 -17.13 -7.90 -5.04
N ARG A 191 -18.33 -7.42 -5.35
CA ARG A 191 -19.45 -7.43 -4.40
C ARG A 191 -19.93 -8.85 -4.10
N VAL A 192 -20.03 -9.73 -5.10
CA VAL A 192 -20.34 -11.16 -4.90
C VAL A 192 -19.31 -11.81 -3.98
N ILE A 193 -18.01 -11.60 -4.23
CA ILE A 193 -16.93 -12.10 -3.38
C ILE A 193 -17.07 -11.58 -1.95
N ARG A 194 -17.34 -10.29 -1.79
CA ARG A 194 -17.54 -9.66 -0.47
C ARG A 194 -18.70 -10.27 0.29
N PHE A 195 -19.84 -10.49 -0.38
CA PHE A 195 -21.01 -11.10 0.26
C PHE A 195 -20.79 -12.59 0.54
N ALA A 196 -20.10 -13.31 -0.34
CA ALA A 196 -19.70 -14.70 -0.09
C ALA A 196 -18.84 -14.80 1.17
N ALA A 197 -17.85 -13.91 1.35
CA ALA A 197 -17.05 -13.84 2.56
C ALA A 197 -17.89 -13.42 3.79
N LYS A 198 -18.69 -12.34 3.69
CA LYS A 198 -19.50 -11.82 4.80
C LYS A 198 -20.39 -12.92 5.40
N TYR A 199 -20.98 -13.74 4.58
CA TYR A 199 -21.96 -14.73 5.01
C TYR A 199 -21.44 -16.18 5.01
N LYS A 200 -20.19 -16.43 4.64
CA LYS A 200 -19.66 -17.78 4.31
C LYS A 200 -20.60 -18.50 3.35
N GLY A 201 -21.04 -17.77 2.32
CA GLY A 201 -22.05 -18.22 1.37
C GLY A 201 -21.47 -19.09 0.26
N ASN A 202 -22.27 -20.03 -0.22
CA ASN A 202 -21.91 -20.85 -1.36
C ASN A 202 -22.19 -20.09 -2.66
N LEU A 203 -21.25 -20.11 -3.59
CA LEU A 203 -21.48 -19.53 -4.91
C LEU A 203 -22.40 -20.45 -5.74
N ASP A 204 -23.39 -19.88 -6.40
CA ASP A 204 -24.12 -20.58 -7.44
C ASP A 204 -23.17 -20.96 -8.57
N PRO A 205 -23.22 -22.23 -9.08
CA PRO A 205 -22.25 -22.70 -10.07
C PRO A 205 -22.14 -21.83 -11.32
N ALA A 206 -23.28 -21.36 -11.86
CA ALA A 206 -23.27 -20.50 -13.03
C ALA A 206 -22.64 -19.12 -12.72
N THR A 207 -22.91 -18.57 -11.53
CA THR A 207 -22.31 -17.34 -11.04
C THR A 207 -20.80 -17.49 -10.89
N TYR A 208 -20.32 -18.57 -10.30
CA TYR A 208 -18.89 -18.84 -10.13
C TYR A 208 -18.18 -19.02 -11.47
N GLN A 209 -18.77 -19.77 -12.39
CA GLN A 209 -18.19 -19.96 -13.72
C GLN A 209 -18.09 -18.64 -14.49
N ALA A 210 -19.12 -17.80 -14.42
CA ALA A 210 -19.09 -16.50 -15.10
C ALA A 210 -18.02 -15.55 -14.54
N MET A 211 -17.74 -15.61 -13.22
CA MET A 211 -16.68 -14.80 -12.62
C MET A 211 -15.27 -15.12 -13.17
N GLN A 212 -15.08 -16.30 -13.72
CA GLN A 212 -13.81 -16.77 -14.29
C GLN A 212 -13.70 -16.48 -15.80
N ASP A 213 -14.70 -15.85 -16.41
CA ASP A 213 -14.70 -15.56 -17.84
C ASP A 213 -13.58 -14.54 -18.21
N PRO A 214 -12.65 -14.88 -19.11
CA PRO A 214 -11.53 -14.01 -19.47
C PRO A 214 -11.96 -12.67 -20.06
N SER A 215 -13.15 -12.57 -20.67
CA SER A 215 -13.64 -11.31 -21.24
C SER A 215 -13.88 -10.24 -20.20
N LEU A 216 -14.08 -10.61 -18.93
CA LEU A 216 -14.32 -9.67 -17.84
C LEU A 216 -13.06 -8.91 -17.41
N LYS A 217 -11.86 -9.43 -17.69
CA LYS A 217 -10.61 -8.76 -17.34
C LYS A 217 -10.50 -7.38 -17.96
N GLU A 218 -10.81 -7.28 -19.25
CA GLU A 218 -10.76 -6.01 -19.96
C GLU A 218 -11.89 -5.07 -19.49
N GLU A 219 -13.10 -5.61 -19.28
CA GLU A 219 -14.23 -4.86 -18.73
C GLU A 219 -13.93 -4.23 -17.37
N ILE A 220 -13.25 -4.98 -16.48
CA ILE A 220 -12.81 -4.49 -15.15
C ILE A 220 -11.85 -3.32 -15.31
N LYS A 221 -10.87 -3.44 -16.22
CA LYS A 221 -9.85 -2.40 -16.44
C LYS A 221 -10.47 -1.11 -16.98
N GLN A 222 -11.41 -1.22 -17.92
CA GLN A 222 -12.01 -0.09 -18.59
C GLN A 222 -13.14 0.57 -17.79
N LYS A 223 -14.00 -0.23 -17.15
CA LYS A 223 -15.24 0.26 -16.55
C LYS A 223 -15.12 0.58 -15.05
N ILE A 224 -14.14 0.03 -14.32
CA ILE A 224 -14.07 0.23 -12.86
C ILE A 224 -12.89 1.12 -12.48
N SER A 225 -13.16 2.17 -11.69
CA SER A 225 -12.10 2.96 -11.09
C SER A 225 -11.37 2.16 -10.00
N LYS A 226 -10.06 2.36 -9.88
CA LYS A 226 -9.20 1.68 -8.90
C LYS A 226 -9.67 1.95 -7.45
N GLU A 227 -10.20 3.15 -7.20
CA GLU A 227 -10.81 3.53 -5.93
C GLU A 227 -12.00 2.64 -5.56
N ARG A 228 -12.89 2.32 -6.52
CA ARG A 228 -14.04 1.43 -6.28
C ARG A 228 -13.58 0.01 -5.96
N ILE A 229 -12.55 -0.50 -6.66
CA ILE A 229 -11.94 -1.82 -6.35
C ILE A 229 -11.36 -1.79 -4.95
N GLY A 230 -10.51 -0.81 -4.61
CA GLY A 230 -9.91 -0.67 -3.29
C GLY A 230 -10.94 -0.58 -2.17
N THR A 231 -12.05 0.13 -2.39
CA THR A 231 -13.17 0.23 -1.43
C THR A 231 -13.81 -1.14 -1.17
N GLU A 232 -14.07 -1.95 -2.21
CA GLU A 232 -14.62 -3.30 -2.02
C GLU A 232 -13.59 -4.22 -1.35
N MET A 233 -12.30 -4.14 -1.72
CA MET A 233 -11.24 -4.90 -1.06
C MET A 233 -11.10 -4.53 0.43
N LYS A 234 -11.14 -3.23 0.76
CA LYS A 234 -11.16 -2.79 2.17
C LYS A 234 -12.31 -3.45 2.95
N LYS A 235 -13.52 -3.47 2.38
CA LYS A 235 -14.70 -4.12 2.99
C LYS A 235 -14.54 -5.65 3.12
N MET A 236 -13.88 -6.30 2.17
CA MET A 236 -13.56 -7.72 2.25
C MET A 236 -12.57 -8.00 3.37
N PHE A 237 -11.50 -7.23 3.43
CA PHE A 237 -10.39 -7.45 4.37
C PHE A 237 -10.71 -7.03 5.80
N SER A 238 -11.69 -6.14 6.02
CA SER A 238 -12.22 -5.85 7.35
C SER A 238 -13.12 -6.97 7.91
N ASN A 239 -13.52 -7.91 7.06
CA ASN A 239 -14.37 -9.04 7.47
C ASN A 239 -13.57 -10.11 8.23
N PRO A 240 -14.13 -10.73 9.30
CA PRO A 240 -13.46 -11.83 10.00
C PRO A 240 -13.20 -13.06 9.12
N ASN A 241 -13.90 -13.19 7.99
CA ASN A 241 -13.72 -14.29 7.02
C ASN A 241 -13.01 -13.78 5.75
N ALA A 242 -12.00 -12.92 5.90
CA ALA A 242 -11.26 -12.37 4.76
C ALA A 242 -10.57 -13.44 3.91
N GLU A 243 -10.24 -14.61 4.52
CA GLU A 243 -9.67 -15.77 3.83
C GLU A 243 -10.57 -16.28 2.70
N VAL A 244 -11.90 -16.26 2.89
CA VAL A 244 -12.86 -16.65 1.85
C VAL A 244 -12.78 -15.69 0.65
N ALA A 245 -12.72 -14.38 0.92
CA ALA A 245 -12.62 -13.40 -0.15
C ALA A 245 -11.31 -13.54 -0.93
N ILE A 246 -10.20 -13.74 -0.22
CA ILE A 246 -8.86 -13.87 -0.83
C ILE A 246 -8.76 -15.14 -1.66
N THR A 247 -9.34 -16.27 -1.19
CA THR A 247 -9.46 -17.49 -1.97
C THR A 247 -10.21 -17.24 -3.28
N LEU A 248 -11.38 -16.61 -3.21
CA LEU A 248 -12.18 -16.31 -4.40
C LEU A 248 -11.49 -15.32 -5.36
N LEU A 249 -10.80 -14.31 -4.84
CA LEU A 249 -9.98 -13.40 -5.66
C LEU A 249 -8.87 -14.15 -6.40
N LYS A 250 -8.23 -15.13 -5.75
CA LYS A 250 -7.21 -15.98 -6.35
C LYS A 250 -7.80 -16.93 -7.40
N ASP A 251 -8.87 -17.66 -7.05
CA ASP A 251 -9.50 -18.65 -7.91
C ASP A 251 -10.09 -18.04 -9.19
N THR A 252 -10.52 -16.78 -9.14
CA THR A 252 -11.00 -16.02 -10.29
C THR A 252 -9.90 -15.34 -11.09
N GLY A 253 -8.63 -15.39 -10.64
CA GLY A 253 -7.50 -14.72 -11.24
C GLY A 253 -7.45 -13.20 -11.00
N LEU A 254 -8.43 -12.64 -10.28
CA LEU A 254 -8.49 -11.19 -10.01
C LEU A 254 -7.33 -10.71 -9.12
N LEU A 255 -6.85 -11.56 -8.22
CA LEU A 255 -5.72 -11.22 -7.36
C LEU A 255 -4.45 -11.03 -8.19
N ASP A 256 -4.15 -11.98 -9.08
CA ASP A 256 -3.00 -11.95 -9.98
C ASP A 256 -3.08 -10.74 -10.94
N ASP A 257 -4.28 -10.48 -11.49
CA ASP A 257 -4.50 -9.33 -12.37
C ASP A 257 -4.29 -7.99 -11.65
N ILE A 258 -4.80 -7.84 -10.43
CA ILE A 258 -4.62 -6.62 -9.61
C ILE A 258 -3.13 -6.39 -9.31
N MET A 259 -2.41 -7.44 -8.88
CA MET A 259 -0.98 -7.35 -8.57
C MET A 259 -0.18 -6.97 -9.82
N SER A 260 -0.42 -7.64 -10.95
CA SER A 260 0.27 -7.37 -12.21
C SER A 260 0.00 -5.96 -12.73
N GLU A 261 -1.26 -5.50 -12.68
CA GLU A 261 -1.63 -4.16 -13.13
C GLU A 261 -1.03 -3.06 -12.22
N ALA A 262 -0.92 -3.32 -10.91
CA ALA A 262 -0.32 -2.39 -9.97
C ALA A 262 1.18 -2.16 -10.21
N LEU A 263 1.83 -3.12 -10.85
CA LEU A 263 3.28 -3.09 -11.11
C LEU A 263 3.63 -2.56 -12.51
N LYS A 264 2.66 -2.26 -13.36
CA LYS A 264 2.91 -1.67 -14.68
C LYS A 264 3.63 -0.33 -14.59
N GLY A 265 4.59 -0.11 -15.49
CA GLY A 265 5.42 1.09 -15.49
C GLY A 265 6.47 1.14 -14.38
N THR A 266 6.64 0.07 -13.59
CA THR A 266 7.67 -0.05 -12.56
C THR A 266 8.78 -1.02 -13.00
N LYS A 267 9.87 -1.08 -12.24
CA LYS A 267 10.96 -2.07 -12.46
C LYS A 267 10.48 -3.53 -12.34
N TYR A 268 9.29 -3.75 -11.83
CA TYR A 268 8.69 -5.07 -11.57
C TYR A 268 7.75 -5.56 -12.68
N GLU A 269 7.46 -4.73 -13.69
CA GLU A 269 6.51 -5.08 -14.76
C GLU A 269 6.91 -6.35 -15.50
N GLY A 270 5.98 -7.31 -15.57
CA GLY A 270 6.17 -8.57 -16.28
C GLY A 270 7.16 -9.56 -15.65
N LYS A 271 7.72 -9.25 -14.47
CA LYS A 271 8.75 -10.08 -13.81
C LYS A 271 8.21 -10.91 -12.64
N MET A 272 6.99 -10.69 -12.21
CA MET A 272 6.40 -11.42 -11.10
C MET A 272 6.24 -12.89 -11.46
N ALA A 273 6.82 -13.78 -10.63
CA ALA A 273 6.61 -15.21 -10.77
C ALA A 273 5.16 -15.59 -10.43
N PRO A 274 4.68 -16.76 -10.92
CA PRO A 274 3.40 -17.30 -10.50
C PRO A 274 3.29 -17.41 -8.98
N LEU A 275 2.11 -17.12 -8.42
CA LEU A 275 1.91 -17.16 -6.97
C LEU A 275 2.13 -18.57 -6.39
N GLU A 276 1.95 -19.63 -7.18
CA GLU A 276 2.23 -21.02 -6.79
C GLU A 276 3.72 -21.41 -6.89
N MET A 277 4.62 -20.44 -7.04
CA MET A 277 6.06 -20.68 -7.14
C MET A 277 6.56 -21.51 -5.97
N ASP A 278 7.28 -22.61 -6.29
CA ASP A 278 8.04 -23.37 -5.30
C ASP A 278 9.19 -22.51 -4.79
N GLN A 279 9.28 -22.33 -3.48
CA GLN A 279 10.32 -21.53 -2.85
C GLN A 279 11.69 -22.24 -2.88
N ASN A 280 11.73 -23.57 -3.04
CA ASN A 280 12.94 -24.38 -2.99
C ASN A 280 13.89 -23.96 -1.85
N ASN A 281 13.34 -23.79 -0.65
CA ASN A 281 14.06 -23.29 0.52
C ASN A 281 13.95 -24.26 1.70
N PRO A 282 15.05 -24.63 2.38
CA PRO A 282 15.02 -25.55 3.50
C PRO A 282 14.13 -25.16 4.67
N ASN A 283 13.90 -23.86 4.84
CA ASN A 283 13.08 -23.31 5.92
C ASN A 283 11.60 -23.18 5.54
N HIS A 284 11.23 -23.42 4.27
CA HIS A 284 9.86 -23.29 3.78
C HIS A 284 9.46 -24.56 3.04
N LYS A 285 8.53 -25.34 3.61
CA LYS A 285 8.01 -26.58 3.02
C LYS A 285 6.81 -26.35 2.09
N LEU A 286 6.31 -25.12 2.03
CA LEU A 286 5.16 -24.73 1.24
C LEU A 286 5.61 -23.87 0.06
N ASN A 287 4.85 -23.88 -1.05
CA ASN A 287 5.00 -22.91 -2.10
C ASN A 287 4.63 -21.50 -1.58
N TRP A 288 4.95 -20.45 -2.36
CA TRP A 288 4.75 -19.07 -1.90
C TRP A 288 3.29 -18.77 -1.53
N TRP A 289 2.33 -19.21 -2.37
CA TRP A 289 0.91 -18.96 -2.12
C TRP A 289 0.40 -19.70 -0.87
N SER A 290 0.68 -20.99 -0.77
CA SER A 290 0.25 -21.79 0.38
C SER A 290 0.79 -21.26 1.69
N HIS A 291 2.07 -20.82 1.70
CA HIS A 291 2.68 -20.16 2.84
C HIS A 291 1.96 -18.84 3.18
N THR A 292 1.82 -17.93 2.20
CA THR A 292 1.17 -16.63 2.38
C THR A 292 -0.27 -16.79 2.88
N PHE A 293 -1.03 -17.74 2.33
CA PHE A 293 -2.38 -18.03 2.77
C PHE A 293 -2.44 -18.59 4.20
N GLN A 294 -1.48 -19.42 4.60
CA GLN A 294 -1.36 -19.89 5.97
C GLN A 294 -1.02 -18.75 6.94
N VAL A 295 -0.14 -17.82 6.56
CA VAL A 295 0.14 -16.60 7.35
C VAL A 295 -1.12 -15.79 7.56
N LEU A 296 -1.89 -15.57 6.49
CA LEU A 296 -3.18 -14.88 6.57
C LEU A 296 -4.15 -15.57 7.53
N THR A 297 -4.31 -16.89 7.41
CA THR A 297 -5.18 -17.68 8.26
C THR A 297 -4.74 -17.59 9.74
N ASN A 298 -3.44 -17.69 10.00
CA ASN A 298 -2.89 -17.51 11.35
C ASN A 298 -3.15 -16.10 11.90
N VAL A 299 -3.06 -15.06 11.08
CA VAL A 299 -3.41 -13.69 11.50
C VAL A 299 -4.87 -13.60 11.93
N LEU A 300 -5.79 -14.18 11.17
CA LEU A 300 -7.22 -14.12 11.45
C LEU A 300 -7.63 -14.95 12.67
N GLU A 301 -7.07 -16.14 12.82
CA GLU A 301 -7.47 -17.11 13.86
C GLU A 301 -6.79 -16.85 15.21
N LYS A 302 -5.49 -16.53 15.19
CA LYS A 302 -4.71 -16.38 16.42
C LYS A 302 -4.76 -14.97 17.01
N PHE A 303 -5.11 -13.97 16.18
CA PHE A 303 -5.19 -12.58 16.60
C PHE A 303 -6.58 -11.98 16.31
N PRO A 304 -7.66 -12.56 16.84
CA PRO A 304 -9.05 -12.14 16.58
C PRO A 304 -9.36 -10.72 17.07
N GLN A 305 -8.53 -10.16 17.97
CA GLN A 305 -8.62 -8.77 18.45
C GLN A 305 -8.41 -7.72 17.36
N TYR A 306 -7.83 -8.09 16.22
CA TYR A 306 -7.75 -7.17 15.09
C TYR A 306 -9.12 -7.02 14.43
N GLU A 307 -9.68 -5.81 14.49
CA GLU A 307 -10.99 -5.46 13.95
C GLU A 307 -10.92 -4.23 13.06
N GLY A 308 -11.94 -4.01 12.24
CA GLY A 308 -12.07 -2.82 11.39
C GLY A 308 -10.85 -2.54 10.53
N GLU A 309 -10.33 -1.32 10.60
CA GLU A 309 -9.16 -0.89 9.83
C GLU A 309 -7.88 -1.63 10.22
N LYS A 310 -7.75 -2.01 11.49
CA LYS A 310 -6.59 -2.76 11.96
C LYS A 310 -6.52 -4.15 11.32
N ARG A 311 -7.67 -4.82 11.17
CA ARG A 311 -7.73 -6.09 10.44
C ARG A 311 -7.35 -5.91 8.98
N VAL A 312 -7.81 -4.84 8.32
CA VAL A 312 -7.40 -4.53 6.93
C VAL A 312 -5.88 -4.44 6.80
N ILE A 313 -5.24 -3.73 7.72
CA ILE A 313 -3.78 -3.56 7.74
C ILE A 313 -3.08 -4.92 7.90
N MET A 314 -3.50 -5.74 8.87
CA MET A 314 -2.87 -7.02 9.15
C MET A 314 -3.11 -8.05 8.03
N VAL A 315 -4.30 -8.06 7.42
CA VAL A 315 -4.62 -8.90 6.26
C VAL A 315 -3.78 -8.50 5.05
N LEU A 316 -3.67 -7.21 4.76
CA LEU A 316 -2.81 -6.71 3.68
C LEU A 316 -1.34 -7.03 3.94
N ALA A 317 -0.87 -6.84 5.17
CA ALA A 317 0.50 -7.18 5.55
C ALA A 317 0.79 -8.67 5.40
N ALA A 318 -0.12 -9.55 5.87
CA ALA A 318 0.01 -11.00 5.70
C ALA A 318 0.03 -11.41 4.23
N LEU A 319 -0.80 -10.80 3.38
CA LEU A 319 -0.86 -11.09 1.95
C LEU A 319 0.39 -10.63 1.19
N THR A 320 1.10 -9.63 1.69
CA THR A 320 2.14 -8.94 0.93
C THR A 320 3.54 -8.97 1.56
N HIS A 321 3.72 -9.57 2.76
CA HIS A 321 4.99 -9.53 3.48
C HIS A 321 6.17 -10.11 2.68
N ASP A 322 5.90 -11.15 1.93
CA ASP A 322 6.87 -11.93 1.16
C ASP A 322 6.83 -11.69 -0.36
N MET A 323 6.14 -10.63 -0.81
CA MET A 323 6.01 -10.32 -2.24
C MET A 323 7.36 -10.22 -2.96
N GLY A 324 8.38 -9.72 -2.29
CA GLY A 324 9.74 -9.63 -2.83
C GLY A 324 10.29 -10.97 -3.32
N LYS A 325 9.90 -12.10 -2.71
CA LYS A 325 10.35 -13.44 -3.13
C LYS A 325 9.88 -13.84 -4.54
N LEU A 326 8.86 -13.19 -5.07
CA LEU A 326 8.32 -13.47 -6.40
C LEU A 326 9.19 -12.91 -7.54
N PHE A 327 10.28 -12.21 -7.24
CA PHE A 327 11.15 -11.57 -8.22
C PHE A 327 12.54 -12.21 -8.28
N ASP A 328 13.05 -12.41 -9.48
CA ASP A 328 14.31 -13.14 -9.71
C ASP A 328 15.53 -12.42 -9.14
N GLU A 329 15.50 -11.09 -9.07
CA GLU A 329 16.61 -10.27 -8.61
C GLU A 329 17.05 -10.59 -7.17
N ILE A 330 16.15 -11.16 -6.34
CA ILE A 330 16.45 -11.51 -4.95
C ILE A 330 16.74 -13.00 -4.76
N ARG A 331 16.54 -13.81 -5.79
CA ARG A 331 16.69 -15.26 -5.73
C ARG A 331 18.14 -15.65 -5.94
N VAL A 332 18.81 -16.02 -4.86
CA VAL A 332 20.20 -16.49 -4.93
C VAL A 332 20.24 -18.02 -4.76
N LYS A 333 20.64 -18.72 -5.82
CA LYS A 333 20.85 -20.18 -5.78
C LYS A 333 22.08 -20.51 -4.95
N LYS A 334 21.96 -21.44 -4.04
CA LYS A 334 23.04 -21.98 -3.20
C LYS A 334 23.28 -23.46 -3.53
N PRO A 335 24.52 -23.95 -3.49
CA PRO A 335 24.77 -25.35 -3.66
C PRO A 335 24.17 -26.17 -2.50
N GLY A 336 23.88 -27.45 -2.77
CA GLY A 336 23.43 -28.37 -1.75
C GLY A 336 24.49 -28.56 -0.66
N THR A 337 24.04 -28.83 0.55
CA THR A 337 24.92 -29.08 1.71
C THR A 337 24.40 -30.27 2.51
N GLU A 338 25.27 -30.95 3.25
CA GLU A 338 24.88 -32.04 4.17
C GLU A 338 23.88 -31.58 5.25
N LYS A 339 23.91 -30.29 5.60
CA LYS A 339 22.96 -29.68 6.55
C LYS A 339 21.52 -29.78 6.06
N TYR A 340 21.30 -29.80 4.75
CA TYR A 340 19.97 -29.81 4.14
C TYR A 340 19.85 -30.97 3.13
N PRO A 341 19.79 -32.22 3.60
CA PRO A 341 19.82 -33.41 2.73
C PRO A 341 18.67 -33.47 1.71
N GLY A 342 17.53 -32.85 1.99
CA GLY A 342 16.42 -32.72 1.04
C GLY A 342 16.67 -31.74 -0.11
N HIS A 343 17.76 -31.00 -0.10
CA HIS A 343 18.20 -30.04 -1.10
C HIS A 343 19.60 -30.35 -1.63
N ALA A 344 19.89 -31.61 -1.90
CA ALA A 344 21.22 -32.07 -2.39
C ALA A 344 21.62 -31.36 -3.70
N ASP A 345 20.66 -31.07 -4.58
CA ASP A 345 20.86 -30.37 -5.86
C ASP A 345 20.92 -28.83 -5.71
N GLY A 346 20.81 -28.32 -4.49
CA GLY A 346 20.83 -26.89 -4.16
C GLY A 346 19.51 -26.35 -3.68
N TYR A 347 19.56 -25.14 -3.16
CA TYR A 347 18.39 -24.41 -2.63
C TYR A 347 18.47 -22.93 -2.96
N THR A 348 17.34 -22.21 -2.76
CA THR A 348 17.22 -20.77 -3.02
C THR A 348 17.16 -19.99 -1.72
N THR A 349 17.89 -18.89 -1.64
CA THR A 349 17.78 -17.89 -0.55
C THR A 349 17.21 -16.58 -1.10
N TYR A 350 16.54 -15.82 -0.23
CA TYR A 350 15.79 -14.62 -0.58
C TYR A 350 16.22 -13.43 0.30
N VAL A 351 17.53 -13.17 0.33
CA VAL A 351 18.09 -12.09 1.18
C VAL A 351 17.64 -10.74 0.65
N GLY A 352 17.02 -9.93 1.51
CA GLY A 352 16.54 -8.60 1.14
C GLY A 352 15.11 -8.57 0.57
N HIS A 353 14.40 -9.71 0.56
CA HIS A 353 13.00 -9.76 0.08
C HIS A 353 12.09 -8.81 0.84
N GLU A 354 12.40 -8.52 2.08
CA GLU A 354 11.66 -7.58 2.93
C GLU A 354 11.71 -6.14 2.41
N GLU A 355 12.87 -5.71 1.88
CA GLU A 355 13.02 -4.38 1.28
C GLU A 355 12.28 -4.29 -0.06
N GLU A 356 12.36 -5.33 -0.90
CA GLU A 356 11.60 -5.39 -2.14
C GLU A 356 10.08 -5.46 -1.87
N SER A 357 9.65 -6.24 -0.86
CA SER A 357 8.24 -6.26 -0.43
C SER A 357 7.77 -4.88 -0.01
N TYR A 358 8.60 -4.12 0.73
CA TYR A 358 8.29 -2.74 1.12
C TYR A 358 7.99 -1.84 -0.08
N GLU A 359 8.79 -1.93 -1.16
CA GLU A 359 8.57 -1.13 -2.38
C GLU A 359 7.32 -1.60 -3.15
N ILE A 360 7.18 -2.91 -3.36
CA ILE A 360 6.07 -3.52 -4.10
C ILE A 360 4.72 -3.18 -3.46
N VAL A 361 4.62 -3.31 -2.14
CA VAL A 361 3.40 -2.99 -1.38
C VAL A 361 2.94 -1.56 -1.64
N GLN A 362 3.86 -0.61 -1.70
CA GLN A 362 3.51 0.79 -1.96
C GLN A 362 2.87 0.97 -3.35
N HIS A 363 3.37 0.26 -4.38
CA HIS A 363 2.78 0.29 -5.71
C HIS A 363 1.36 -0.29 -5.71
N ILE A 364 1.15 -1.45 -5.07
CA ILE A 364 -0.16 -2.10 -4.97
C ILE A 364 -1.18 -1.20 -4.26
N LEU A 365 -0.80 -0.62 -3.12
CA LEU A 365 -1.73 0.21 -2.34
C LEU A 365 -2.05 1.54 -3.03
N ARG A 366 -1.08 2.17 -3.73
CA ARG A 366 -1.36 3.36 -4.57
C ARG A 366 -2.28 3.03 -5.73
N TYR A 367 -2.07 1.89 -6.40
CA TYR A 367 -2.95 1.44 -7.46
C TYR A 367 -4.40 1.29 -6.98
N LEU A 368 -4.60 0.72 -5.80
CA LEU A 368 -5.91 0.49 -5.19
C LEU A 368 -6.50 1.74 -4.51
N LYS A 369 -5.79 2.87 -4.48
CA LYS A 369 -6.18 4.08 -3.74
C LYS A 369 -6.36 3.83 -2.24
N LEU A 370 -5.44 3.06 -1.68
CA LEU A 370 -5.35 2.71 -0.26
C LEU A 370 -4.12 3.37 0.41
N GLU A 371 -3.74 4.56 -0.05
CA GLU A 371 -2.58 5.31 0.43
C GLU A 371 -2.51 5.47 1.96
N PRO A 372 -3.62 5.66 2.70
CA PRO A 372 -3.58 5.78 4.16
C PRO A 372 -2.95 4.57 4.88
N TYR A 373 -2.94 3.40 4.26
CA TYR A 373 -2.40 2.17 4.84
C TYR A 373 -0.94 1.92 4.47
N ILE A 374 -0.36 2.66 3.52
CA ILE A 374 0.99 2.40 2.98
C ILE A 374 2.02 2.32 4.09
N GLN A 375 2.09 3.32 4.97
CA GLN A 375 3.11 3.38 6.02
C GLN A 375 3.09 2.15 6.92
N GLN A 376 1.90 1.72 7.34
CA GLN A 376 1.75 0.59 8.25
C GLN A 376 1.98 -0.75 7.53
N VAL A 377 1.32 -0.98 6.40
CA VAL A 377 1.41 -2.26 5.68
C VAL A 377 2.81 -2.50 5.13
N ALA A 378 3.38 -1.51 4.44
CA ALA A 378 4.75 -1.63 3.92
C ALA A 378 5.78 -1.73 5.05
N GLY A 379 5.59 -0.96 6.13
CA GLY A 379 6.45 -1.07 7.31
C GLY A 379 6.40 -2.45 7.97
N LEU A 380 5.21 -3.05 8.09
CA LEU A 380 5.06 -4.42 8.58
C LEU A 380 5.77 -5.43 7.68
N ALA A 381 5.62 -5.33 6.35
CA ALA A 381 6.32 -6.16 5.39
C ALA A 381 7.86 -6.01 5.49
N ARG A 382 8.36 -4.78 5.67
CA ARG A 382 9.80 -4.50 5.82
C ARG A 382 10.42 -5.09 7.07
N TYR A 383 9.69 -5.05 8.18
CA TYR A 383 10.26 -5.38 9.49
C TYR A 383 9.85 -6.75 10.04
N HIS A 384 9.03 -7.53 9.32
CA HIS A 384 8.56 -8.84 9.79
C HIS A 384 9.70 -9.83 10.10
N MET A 385 10.86 -9.68 9.45
CA MET A 385 12.03 -10.55 9.71
C MET A 385 12.81 -10.21 10.99
N MET A 386 12.62 -9.02 11.58
CA MET A 386 13.37 -8.62 12.77
C MET A 386 13.09 -9.50 14.01
N PRO A 387 11.82 -9.84 14.36
CA PRO A 387 11.56 -10.76 15.47
C PRO A 387 12.19 -12.15 15.29
N HIS A 388 12.24 -12.68 14.06
CA HIS A 388 12.93 -13.95 13.78
C HIS A 388 14.43 -13.90 14.14
N SER A 389 15.08 -12.75 13.89
CA SER A 389 16.47 -12.55 14.29
C SER A 389 16.63 -12.46 15.81
N LEU A 390 15.68 -11.80 16.50
CA LEU A 390 15.70 -11.69 17.96
C LEU A 390 15.52 -13.06 18.67
N VAL A 391 14.70 -13.95 18.08
CA VAL A 391 14.57 -15.35 18.56
C VAL A 391 15.89 -16.08 18.35
N ARG A 392 16.39 -16.14 17.10
CA ARG A 392 17.57 -16.90 16.72
C ARG A 392 18.84 -16.48 17.44
N ASP A 393 19.06 -15.17 17.56
CA ASP A 393 20.32 -14.61 18.06
C ASP A 393 20.28 -14.39 19.59
N SER A 394 19.23 -14.83 20.28
CA SER A 394 19.01 -14.67 21.74
C SER A 394 19.30 -13.24 22.21
N GLY A 395 18.89 -12.25 21.42
CA GLY A 395 19.21 -10.84 21.61
C GLY A 395 18.98 -10.38 23.04
N GLY A 396 20.00 -9.77 23.65
CA GLY A 396 19.89 -9.20 25.00
C GLY A 396 18.92 -8.01 25.06
N ASP A 397 18.63 -7.51 26.25
CA ASP A 397 17.68 -6.41 26.48
C ASP A 397 17.94 -5.16 25.64
N LYS A 398 19.20 -4.87 25.35
CA LYS A 398 19.59 -3.78 24.43
C LYS A 398 18.96 -3.97 23.04
N ALA A 399 19.02 -5.18 22.49
CA ALA A 399 18.46 -5.48 21.16
C ALA A 399 16.92 -5.35 21.15
N LEU A 400 16.27 -5.78 22.25
CA LEU A 400 14.82 -5.66 22.40
C LEU A 400 14.38 -4.20 22.49
N ARG A 401 15.05 -3.38 23.29
CA ARG A 401 14.78 -1.93 23.39
C ARG A 401 15.04 -1.22 22.05
N LYS A 402 16.12 -1.56 21.36
CA LYS A 402 16.42 -1.04 20.01
C LYS A 402 15.32 -1.38 19.00
N PHE A 403 14.80 -2.61 19.02
CA PHE A 403 13.68 -3.01 18.17
C PHE A 403 12.43 -2.17 18.46
N ILE A 404 12.01 -2.07 19.74
CA ILE A 404 10.82 -1.30 20.15
C ILE A 404 10.96 0.18 19.71
N ARG A 405 12.11 0.79 20.00
CA ARG A 405 12.39 2.20 19.62
C ARG A 405 12.32 2.38 18.11
N ARG A 406 12.91 1.47 17.35
CA ARG A 406 12.91 1.52 15.90
C ARG A 406 11.49 1.44 15.34
N MET A 407 10.64 0.58 15.88
CA MET A 407 9.22 0.51 15.48
C MET A 407 8.52 1.84 15.75
N GLY A 408 8.74 2.45 16.89
CA GLY A 408 8.20 3.78 17.23
C GLY A 408 8.64 4.89 16.29
N GLU A 409 9.91 4.89 15.83
CA GLU A 409 10.44 5.85 14.84
C GLU A 409 9.69 5.75 13.50
N PHE A 410 9.27 4.56 13.10
CA PHE A 410 8.47 4.32 11.89
C PHE A 410 6.95 4.38 12.14
N SER A 411 6.53 4.80 13.34
CA SER A 411 5.11 4.84 13.73
C SER A 411 4.40 3.48 13.60
N LEU A 412 5.14 2.41 13.81
CA LEU A 412 4.65 1.03 13.84
C LEU A 412 4.44 0.57 15.30
N ASN A 413 3.41 -0.23 15.49
CA ASN A 413 3.25 -0.97 16.73
C ASN A 413 4.18 -2.20 16.70
N TRP A 414 5.11 -2.30 17.65
CA TRP A 414 6.03 -3.43 17.73
C TRP A 414 5.31 -4.78 17.90
N LEU A 415 4.15 -4.78 18.58
CA LEU A 415 3.33 -5.99 18.74
C LEU A 415 2.71 -6.47 17.44
N ASP A 416 2.32 -5.55 16.54
CA ASP A 416 1.82 -5.95 15.22
C ASP A 416 2.91 -6.60 14.38
N VAL A 417 4.13 -6.07 14.44
CA VAL A 417 5.30 -6.66 13.76
C VAL A 417 5.60 -8.05 14.32
N LEU A 418 5.57 -8.19 15.64
CA LEU A 418 5.74 -9.49 16.31
C LEU A 418 4.64 -10.48 15.89
N ASN A 419 3.37 -10.07 15.92
CA ASN A 419 2.24 -10.93 15.58
C ASN A 419 2.29 -11.40 14.11
N LEU A 420 2.70 -10.52 13.20
CA LEU A 420 2.93 -10.93 11.80
C LEU A 420 4.07 -11.95 11.69
N SER A 421 5.17 -11.74 12.42
CA SER A 421 6.30 -12.66 12.45
C SER A 421 5.94 -14.01 13.09
N ILE A 422 5.09 -14.02 14.12
CA ILE A 422 4.53 -15.24 14.71
C ILE A 422 3.70 -15.99 13.68
N ALA A 423 2.81 -15.27 12.98
CA ALA A 423 1.98 -15.86 11.93
C ALA A 423 2.84 -16.47 10.81
N ASP A 424 3.92 -15.81 10.41
CA ASP A 424 4.89 -16.30 9.44
C ASP A 424 5.64 -17.54 9.96
N ALA A 425 6.20 -17.48 11.18
CA ALA A 425 6.90 -18.60 11.78
C ALA A 425 6.05 -19.87 11.85
N TYR A 426 4.77 -19.72 12.18
CA TYR A 426 3.82 -20.81 12.27
C TYR A 426 3.33 -21.34 10.90
N SER A 427 3.72 -20.69 9.82
CA SER A 427 3.31 -21.05 8.45
C SER A 427 4.40 -21.72 7.62
N LYS A 428 5.55 -22.06 8.23
CA LYS A 428 6.70 -22.67 7.52
C LYS A 428 6.48 -24.13 7.17
N ALA A 429 5.59 -24.80 7.89
CA ALA A 429 5.21 -26.19 7.68
C ALA A 429 3.72 -26.40 7.96
N LYS A 430 3.20 -27.58 7.61
CA LYS A 430 1.77 -27.93 7.83
C LYS A 430 1.43 -27.99 9.33
N ASP A 431 2.36 -28.51 10.14
CA ASP A 431 2.23 -28.63 11.60
C ASP A 431 3.18 -27.62 12.27
N ILE A 432 2.67 -26.92 13.29
CA ILE A 432 3.47 -25.93 14.04
C ILE A 432 4.34 -26.68 15.04
N ASP A 433 5.65 -26.37 15.02
CA ASP A 433 6.59 -26.89 16.00
C ASP A 433 6.31 -26.26 17.37
N PRO A 434 6.05 -27.07 18.44
CA PRO A 434 5.82 -26.55 19.79
C PRO A 434 7.00 -25.73 20.35
N GLU A 435 8.22 -26.03 19.95
CA GLU A 435 9.40 -25.25 20.38
C GLU A 435 9.36 -23.84 19.79
N VAL A 436 9.01 -23.69 18.53
CA VAL A 436 8.81 -22.37 17.89
C VAL A 436 7.73 -21.56 18.64
N VAL A 437 6.65 -22.20 19.05
CA VAL A 437 5.59 -21.51 19.82
C VAL A 437 6.16 -20.96 21.13
N LYS A 438 6.94 -21.77 21.85
CA LYS A 438 7.55 -21.40 23.12
C LYS A 438 8.54 -20.24 22.94
N GLU A 439 9.42 -20.32 21.94
CA GLU A 439 10.41 -19.27 21.65
C GLU A 439 9.76 -17.89 21.41
N TYR A 440 8.65 -17.84 20.66
CA TYR A 440 7.95 -16.59 20.40
C TYR A 440 7.16 -16.09 21.61
N GLN A 441 6.61 -16.97 22.43
CA GLN A 441 5.98 -16.58 23.69
C GLN A 441 7.00 -15.97 24.68
N GLU A 442 8.18 -16.55 24.77
CA GLU A 442 9.28 -16.02 25.58
C GLU A 442 9.74 -14.65 25.03
N LEU A 443 9.88 -14.51 23.69
CA LEU A 443 10.22 -13.24 23.06
C LEU A 443 9.17 -12.16 23.38
N GLU A 444 7.89 -12.48 23.29
CA GLU A 444 6.81 -11.54 23.61
C GLU A 444 6.90 -11.03 25.05
N GLN A 445 7.06 -11.93 26.03
CA GLN A 445 7.22 -11.57 27.45
C GLN A 445 8.45 -10.66 27.66
N ARG A 446 9.57 -10.96 27.02
CA ARG A 446 10.80 -10.17 27.10
C ARG A 446 10.60 -8.78 26.46
N LEU A 447 9.90 -8.68 25.33
CA LEU A 447 9.58 -7.40 24.69
C LEU A 447 8.62 -6.56 25.55
N GLN A 448 7.64 -7.16 26.21
CA GLN A 448 6.75 -6.48 27.15
C GLN A 448 7.54 -5.91 28.35
N ALA A 449 8.47 -6.70 28.91
CA ALA A 449 9.35 -6.25 29.98
C ALA A 449 10.28 -5.09 29.52
N ALA A 450 10.87 -5.22 28.34
CA ALA A 450 11.71 -4.18 27.74
C ALA A 450 10.93 -2.89 27.50
N MET A 451 9.68 -2.99 27.01
CA MET A 451 8.78 -1.86 26.82
C MET A 451 8.48 -1.14 28.13
N ALA A 452 8.15 -1.88 29.20
CA ALA A 452 7.89 -1.33 30.53
C ALA A 452 9.11 -0.60 31.08
N SER A 453 10.33 -1.04 30.74
CA SER A 453 11.58 -0.39 31.18
C SER A 453 11.86 0.93 30.43
N LEU A 454 11.38 1.07 29.19
CA LEU A 454 11.59 2.27 28.37
C LEU A 454 10.64 3.41 28.74
N SER A 455 9.39 3.09 29.06
CA SER A 455 8.40 4.06 29.49
C SER A 455 7.23 3.34 30.18
N PRO A 456 7.06 3.48 31.51
CA PRO A 456 5.95 2.87 32.24
C PRO A 456 4.55 3.31 31.75
N GLU A 457 4.47 4.50 31.10
CA GLU A 457 3.23 5.09 30.58
C GLU A 457 3.10 4.93 29.04
N ALA A 458 4.04 4.23 28.40
CA ALA A 458 4.11 4.19 26.95
C ALA A 458 2.99 3.34 26.34
N THR A 459 2.39 3.91 25.31
CA THR A 459 1.48 3.19 24.41
C THR A 459 2.28 2.22 23.51
N ALA A 460 1.60 1.33 22.83
CA ALA A 460 2.19 0.34 21.93
C ALA A 460 3.05 0.92 20.78
N THR A 461 3.05 2.24 20.58
CA THR A 461 3.90 2.99 19.63
C THR A 461 4.60 4.16 20.32
N PRO A 462 5.59 3.90 21.21
CA PRO A 462 6.24 4.98 21.93
C PRO A 462 7.15 5.79 21.00
N LYS A 463 6.85 7.07 20.84
CA LYS A 463 7.84 8.03 20.33
C LYS A 463 8.79 8.36 21.48
N ILE A 464 9.81 7.54 21.67
CA ILE A 464 10.84 7.75 22.68
C ILE A 464 11.68 8.94 22.26
N LYS A 465 11.55 10.04 23.00
CA LYS A 465 12.40 11.22 22.80
C LYS A 465 13.81 10.89 23.25
N PRO A 466 14.85 11.25 22.46
CA PRO A 466 16.23 11.15 22.92
C PRO A 466 16.41 11.95 24.22
N ILE A 467 17.20 11.41 25.14
CA ILE A 467 17.48 12.10 26.41
C ILE A 467 18.26 13.41 26.23
N LEU A 468 19.02 13.51 25.14
CA LEU A 468 19.66 14.73 24.64
C LEU A 468 19.13 15.05 23.26
N ASP A 469 18.60 16.25 23.08
CA ASP A 469 18.18 16.71 21.75
C ASP A 469 19.37 17.27 20.93
N GLY A 470 19.12 17.60 19.65
CA GLY A 470 20.17 18.09 18.76
C GLY A 470 20.83 19.40 19.25
N ASN A 471 20.08 20.29 19.90
CA ASN A 471 20.62 21.56 20.42
C ASN A 471 21.49 21.30 21.66
N GLU A 472 21.06 20.40 22.52
CA GLU A 472 21.84 19.96 23.69
C GLU A 472 23.14 19.29 23.26
N ILE A 473 23.10 18.38 22.27
CA ILE A 473 24.29 17.75 21.70
C ILE A 473 25.28 18.81 21.14
N MET A 474 24.77 19.76 20.37
CA MET A 474 25.60 20.86 19.83
C MET A 474 26.25 21.69 20.94
N THR A 475 25.51 22.01 21.99
CA THR A 475 25.99 22.76 23.13
C THR A 475 27.06 22.00 23.91
N ILE A 476 26.81 20.68 24.17
CA ILE A 476 27.72 19.81 24.92
C ILE A 476 29.08 19.65 24.23
N LEU A 477 29.06 19.51 22.89
CA LEU A 477 30.26 19.25 22.10
C LEU A 477 30.86 20.50 21.46
N GLY A 478 30.17 21.65 21.51
CA GLY A 478 30.62 22.91 20.87
C GLY A 478 30.60 22.83 19.35
N VAL A 479 29.71 22.04 18.74
CA VAL A 479 29.65 21.83 17.30
C VAL A 479 28.49 22.59 16.64
N LYS A 480 28.63 22.89 15.35
CA LYS A 480 27.57 23.49 14.52
C LYS A 480 26.69 22.37 13.90
N PRO A 481 25.46 22.69 13.46
CA PRO A 481 24.64 21.74 12.72
C PRO A 481 25.37 21.19 11.50
N GLY A 482 25.31 19.86 11.31
CA GLY A 482 25.98 19.19 10.19
C GLY A 482 25.66 17.68 10.14
N PRO A 483 26.17 16.96 9.13
CA PRO A 483 25.92 15.53 8.93
C PRO A 483 26.29 14.65 10.13
N HIS A 484 27.32 15.04 10.88
CA HIS A 484 27.78 14.36 12.11
C HIS A 484 26.73 14.31 13.22
N MET A 485 25.75 15.23 13.20
CA MET A 485 24.65 15.24 14.18
C MET A 485 23.82 13.95 14.15
N LYS A 486 23.70 13.31 12.97
CA LYS A 486 22.99 12.03 12.83
C LYS A 486 23.69 10.93 13.64
N GLU A 487 25.01 10.82 13.49
CA GLU A 487 25.81 9.82 14.23
C GLU A 487 25.76 10.05 15.73
N MET A 488 25.90 11.31 16.16
CA MET A 488 25.83 11.69 17.57
C MET A 488 24.45 11.42 18.17
N GLY A 489 23.38 11.72 17.43
CA GLY A 489 22.00 11.41 17.82
C GLY A 489 21.74 9.90 17.93
N GLU A 490 22.24 9.11 16.98
CA GLU A 490 22.13 7.63 17.07
C GLU A 490 22.92 7.08 18.27
N PHE A 491 24.11 7.62 18.56
CA PHE A 491 24.88 7.22 19.75
C PHE A 491 24.12 7.52 21.05
N VAL A 492 23.45 8.67 21.17
CA VAL A 492 22.61 8.97 22.34
C VAL A 492 21.47 7.95 22.48
N LYS A 493 20.85 7.55 21.37
CA LYS A 493 19.82 6.51 21.39
C LYS A 493 20.40 5.14 21.78
N GLU A 494 21.60 4.80 21.31
CA GLU A 494 22.28 3.56 21.73
C GLU A 494 22.57 3.52 23.24
N LEU A 495 22.94 4.66 23.83
CA LEU A 495 23.12 4.76 25.28
C LEU A 495 21.82 4.51 26.04
N MET A 496 20.68 4.99 25.54
CA MET A 496 19.38 4.73 26.11
C MET A 496 18.95 3.25 25.94
N ASP A 497 19.31 2.63 24.83
CA ASP A 497 19.07 1.20 24.60
C ASP A 497 19.91 0.33 25.56
N GLU A 498 21.12 0.79 25.93
CA GLU A 498 21.99 0.13 26.92
C GLU A 498 21.48 0.33 28.36
N ASN A 499 21.17 1.55 28.72
CA ASN A 499 20.67 1.93 30.04
C ASN A 499 19.43 2.81 29.93
N PRO A 500 18.21 2.27 30.09
CA PRO A 500 16.97 3.05 30.04
C PRO A 500 16.88 4.17 31.06
N ASN A 501 17.60 4.04 32.18
CA ASN A 501 17.63 5.00 33.28
C ASN A 501 18.82 5.96 33.23
N ILE A 502 19.53 6.03 32.11
CA ILE A 502 20.68 6.94 31.94
C ILE A 502 20.24 8.39 32.17
N THR A 503 21.01 9.12 32.95
CA THR A 503 20.76 10.55 33.18
C THR A 503 21.29 11.40 32.03
N LYS A 504 20.83 12.66 31.93
CA LYS A 504 21.36 13.62 30.95
C LYS A 504 22.85 13.86 31.14
N GLU A 505 23.28 13.92 32.38
CA GLU A 505 24.68 14.16 32.77
C GLU A 505 25.56 12.99 32.36
N GLU A 506 25.12 11.76 32.58
CA GLU A 506 25.85 10.55 32.18
C GLU A 506 25.90 10.41 30.64
N ALA A 507 24.81 10.68 29.94
CA ALA A 507 24.75 10.66 28.49
C ALA A 507 25.67 11.74 27.88
N ALA A 508 25.68 12.93 28.46
CA ALA A 508 26.57 14.03 28.07
C ALA A 508 28.05 13.69 28.31
N ALA A 509 28.38 13.03 29.44
CA ALA A 509 29.74 12.59 29.72
C ALA A 509 30.23 11.56 28.70
N LYS A 510 29.42 10.52 28.42
CA LYS A 510 29.76 9.50 27.41
C LYS A 510 29.82 10.05 25.98
N LEU A 511 28.96 11.03 25.66
CA LEU A 511 28.99 11.72 24.38
C LEU A 511 30.31 12.52 24.20
N LYS A 512 30.73 13.22 25.26
CA LYS A 512 32.04 13.91 25.28
C LYS A 512 33.18 12.93 25.13
N GLU A 513 33.22 11.87 25.94
CA GLU A 513 34.27 10.84 25.88
C GLU A 513 34.45 10.29 24.47
N ARG A 514 33.35 9.96 23.78
CA ARG A 514 33.41 9.39 22.44
C ARG A 514 33.80 10.39 21.34
N PHE A 515 33.27 11.59 21.38
CA PHE A 515 33.41 12.53 20.26
C PHE A 515 34.35 13.72 20.53
N GLN A 516 34.64 14.08 21.80
CA GLN A 516 35.46 15.25 22.14
C GLN A 516 36.95 15.05 21.80
N ALA A 517 37.48 13.84 21.90
CA ALA A 517 38.84 13.51 21.51
C ALA A 517 39.08 13.72 20.00
N GLY A 518 38.08 13.35 19.17
CA GLY A 518 38.10 13.60 17.72
C GLY A 518 37.89 15.04 17.33
N LEU A 519 37.20 15.84 18.16
CA LEU A 519 36.94 17.25 17.93
C LEU A 519 38.09 18.16 18.40
N GLN A 520 38.84 17.78 19.47
CA GLN A 520 40.00 18.51 19.94
C GLN A 520 41.19 18.44 18.98
N THR A 521 41.33 17.34 18.24
CA THR A 521 42.27 17.22 17.13
C THR A 521 41.92 18.16 15.96
N GLN A 522 40.65 18.58 15.80
CA GLN A 522 40.20 19.53 14.81
C GLN A 522 40.32 21.00 15.27
N ALA A 523 40.36 21.28 16.58
CA ALA A 523 40.42 22.64 17.14
C ALA A 523 41.86 23.18 17.35
N SER A 524 42.89 22.32 17.36
CA SER A 524 44.29 22.70 17.57
C SER A 524 45.06 22.99 16.28
N THR A 525 44.44 22.82 15.13
CA THR A 525 45.03 23.22 13.84
C THR A 525 44.19 24.36 13.24
N LYS A 526 44.67 25.59 13.41
CA LYS A 526 44.35 26.71 12.54
C LYS A 526 44.92 26.41 11.16
N THR A 527 44.17 25.72 10.38
CA THR A 527 44.09 25.44 8.95
C THR A 527 43.41 24.04 8.86
N PRO A 528 42.37 23.87 8.10
CA PRO A 528 41.85 22.51 7.88
C PRO A 528 42.96 21.73 7.20
N ASP A 529 43.43 20.68 7.86
CA ASP A 529 44.34 19.74 7.21
C ASP A 529 43.53 18.97 6.16
N THR A 530 43.42 19.60 5.01
CA THR A 530 42.87 19.05 3.78
C THR A 530 43.69 17.84 3.28
N THR A 531 44.90 17.65 3.83
CA THR A 531 45.82 16.59 3.40
C THR A 531 45.39 15.17 3.85
N CYS A 532 44.85 15.02 5.05
CA CYS A 532 44.43 13.68 5.53
C CYS A 532 43.13 13.20 4.89
N SER A 533 42.14 14.08 4.77
CA SER A 533 40.90 13.79 4.03
C SER A 533 41.17 13.59 2.54
N PHE A 534 42.08 14.38 1.98
CA PHE A 534 42.49 14.31 0.57
C PHE A 534 43.18 12.98 0.25
N HIS A 535 44.03 12.49 1.16
CA HIS A 535 44.71 11.19 0.96
C HIS A 535 43.75 9.99 0.97
N VAL A 536 42.77 9.97 1.85
CA VAL A 536 41.74 8.91 1.90
C VAL A 536 40.83 8.99 0.67
N ILE A 537 40.47 10.19 0.24
CA ILE A 537 39.70 10.40 -0.99
C ILE A 537 40.52 9.95 -2.19
N GLN A 538 41.79 10.34 -2.26
CA GLN A 538 42.68 10.01 -3.36
C GLN A 538 42.90 8.49 -3.45
N GLN A 539 43.05 7.79 -2.31
CA GLN A 539 43.16 6.33 -2.29
C GLN A 539 41.87 5.65 -2.78
N LYS A 540 40.72 6.02 -2.24
CA LYS A 540 39.42 5.48 -2.69
C LYS A 540 39.12 5.81 -4.16
N MET A 541 39.62 6.93 -4.67
CA MET A 541 39.48 7.28 -6.08
C MET A 541 40.41 6.43 -6.97
N MET A 542 41.59 6.06 -6.47
CA MET A 542 42.47 5.11 -7.15
C MET A 542 41.87 3.71 -7.17
N ASP A 543 41.29 3.25 -6.04
CA ASP A 543 40.59 1.99 -5.94
C ASP A 543 39.38 1.93 -6.91
N LEU A 544 38.62 3.01 -6.97
CA LEU A 544 37.50 3.17 -7.91
C LEU A 544 37.98 3.08 -9.38
N GLN A 545 39.07 3.77 -9.71
CA GLN A 545 39.65 3.76 -11.05
C GLN A 545 40.12 2.36 -11.45
N GLU A 546 40.81 1.66 -10.53
CA GLU A 546 41.29 0.27 -10.76
C GLU A 546 40.12 -0.68 -10.97
N LEU A 547 39.04 -0.57 -10.20
CA LEU A 547 37.85 -1.41 -10.36
C LEU A 547 37.16 -1.14 -11.70
N LEU A 548 37.06 0.10 -12.13
CA LEU A 548 36.46 0.49 -13.41
C LEU A 548 37.34 0.00 -14.59
N ASP A 549 38.65 0.17 -14.50
CA ASP A 549 39.60 -0.28 -15.54
C ASP A 549 39.63 -1.82 -15.67
N ASN A 550 39.26 -2.55 -14.62
CA ASN A 550 39.16 -4.02 -14.61
C ASN A 550 37.72 -4.55 -14.91
N GLY A 551 36.79 -3.69 -15.30
CA GLY A 551 35.40 -4.07 -15.59
C GLY A 551 34.60 -4.55 -14.39
N LYS A 552 35.04 -4.28 -13.14
CA LYS A 552 34.36 -4.69 -11.89
C LYS A 552 33.31 -3.67 -11.48
N THR A 553 32.30 -3.53 -12.31
CA THR A 553 31.25 -2.50 -12.20
C THR A 553 30.54 -2.47 -10.87
N TYR A 554 30.21 -3.66 -10.31
CA TYR A 554 29.44 -3.78 -9.06
C TYR A 554 30.25 -3.32 -7.84
N GLU A 555 31.55 -3.67 -7.79
CA GLU A 555 32.45 -3.24 -6.73
C GLU A 555 32.75 -1.74 -6.85
N ALA A 556 32.90 -1.23 -8.07
CA ALA A 556 33.04 0.19 -8.34
C ALA A 556 31.83 1.01 -7.85
N MET A 557 30.62 0.52 -8.09
CA MET A 557 29.38 1.13 -7.57
C MET A 557 29.36 1.18 -6.04
N SER A 558 29.84 0.15 -5.35
CA SER A 558 29.96 0.12 -3.89
C SER A 558 30.93 1.18 -3.36
N VAL A 559 32.09 1.35 -4.01
CA VAL A 559 33.07 2.37 -3.67
C VAL A 559 32.51 3.78 -3.93
N MET A 560 31.77 3.98 -5.02
CA MET A 560 31.10 5.24 -5.33
C MET A 560 30.05 5.60 -4.27
N ASN A 561 29.24 4.66 -3.84
CA ASN A 561 28.27 4.85 -2.76
C ASN A 561 28.95 5.23 -1.44
N SER A 562 30.04 4.54 -1.08
CA SER A 562 30.83 4.86 0.12
C SER A 562 31.45 6.25 0.07
N LEU A 563 31.95 6.69 -1.09
CA LEU A 563 32.45 8.04 -1.30
C LEU A 563 31.35 9.07 -1.19
N ARG A 564 30.18 8.79 -1.79
CA ARG A 564 28.99 9.66 -1.69
C ARG A 564 28.49 9.79 -0.25
N GLU A 565 28.37 8.69 0.48
CA GLU A 565 27.95 8.71 1.89
C GLU A 565 28.93 9.48 2.78
N SER A 566 30.24 9.32 2.53
CA SER A 566 31.27 9.96 3.35
C SER A 566 31.47 11.45 3.03
N PHE A 567 31.29 11.85 1.77
CA PHE A 567 31.71 13.16 1.27
C PHE A 567 30.70 13.88 0.37
N GLY A 568 29.45 13.36 0.26
CA GLY A 568 28.43 13.83 -0.69
C GLY A 568 28.01 15.30 -0.55
N ASN A 569 28.34 15.94 0.57
CA ASN A 569 28.10 17.37 0.79
C ASN A 569 29.30 18.25 0.45
N ASP A 570 30.43 17.66 0.05
CA ASP A 570 31.61 18.43 -0.43
C ASP A 570 31.54 18.53 -1.97
N GLU A 571 31.27 19.74 -2.46
CA GLU A 571 31.11 20.02 -3.89
C GLU A 571 32.38 19.66 -4.69
N LYS A 572 33.55 19.82 -4.12
CA LYS A 572 34.82 19.49 -4.79
C LYS A 572 35.03 17.98 -4.92
N VAL A 573 34.73 17.23 -3.86
CA VAL A 573 34.84 15.76 -3.85
C VAL A 573 33.81 15.17 -4.80
N THR A 574 32.60 15.64 -4.77
CA THR A 574 31.51 15.29 -5.67
C THR A 574 31.89 15.50 -7.13
N ARG A 575 32.44 16.65 -7.44
CA ARG A 575 32.96 17.00 -8.77
C ARG A 575 34.09 16.06 -9.21
N LEU A 576 34.99 15.70 -8.31
CA LEU A 576 36.14 14.82 -8.59
C LEU A 576 35.66 13.39 -8.87
N ILE A 577 34.71 12.88 -8.08
CA ILE A 577 34.07 11.56 -8.29
C ILE A 577 33.40 11.52 -9.66
N ALA A 578 32.57 12.50 -9.99
CA ALA A 578 31.87 12.61 -11.25
C ALA A 578 32.84 12.63 -12.44
N ILE A 579 33.90 13.47 -12.39
CA ILE A 579 34.88 13.60 -13.47
C ILE A 579 35.66 12.29 -13.69
N ASN A 580 36.11 11.61 -12.64
CA ASN A 580 36.91 10.40 -12.80
C ASN A 580 36.07 9.20 -13.25
N THR A 581 34.88 9.03 -12.70
CA THR A 581 33.91 8.03 -13.20
C THR A 581 33.63 8.22 -14.69
N PHE A 582 33.49 9.45 -15.09
CA PHE A 582 33.24 9.85 -16.46
C PHE A 582 34.43 9.59 -17.39
N LYS A 583 35.64 9.95 -17.00
CA LYS A 583 36.87 9.68 -17.75
C LYS A 583 37.09 8.20 -17.99
N SER A 584 36.75 7.36 -17.01
CA SER A 584 36.85 5.91 -17.12
C SER A 584 35.84 5.32 -18.10
N LEU A 585 34.60 5.77 -18.06
CA LEU A 585 33.55 5.37 -19.00
C LEU A 585 33.81 5.75 -20.47
N ILE A 586 34.57 6.85 -20.70
CA ILE A 586 34.95 7.29 -22.05
C ILE A 586 36.15 6.51 -22.60
N LYS A 587 37.08 6.09 -21.75
CA LYS A 587 38.35 5.49 -22.14
C LYS A 587 38.18 4.12 -22.77
N ASP A 588 37.13 3.38 -22.41
CA ASP A 588 36.84 2.06 -22.95
C ASP A 588 35.55 2.05 -23.76
N SER A 589 35.67 2.35 -25.05
CA SER A 589 34.53 2.34 -25.98
C SER A 589 34.08 0.95 -26.40
N SER A 590 34.75 -0.13 -25.95
CA SER A 590 34.51 -1.52 -26.35
C SER A 590 33.69 -2.32 -25.33
N THR A 591 33.68 -1.92 -24.06
CA THR A 591 32.92 -2.55 -22.98
C THR A 591 31.92 -1.54 -22.38
N ARG A 592 30.84 -1.27 -23.08
CA ARG A 592 29.79 -0.40 -22.59
C ARG A 592 28.90 -1.17 -21.65
N ASP A 593 29.13 -0.99 -20.38
CA ASP A 593 28.22 -1.41 -19.34
C ASP A 593 27.08 -0.39 -19.27
N ASN A 594 25.98 -0.70 -19.99
CA ASN A 594 24.76 0.12 -19.99
C ASN A 594 24.21 0.25 -18.58
N ASP A 595 24.46 -0.71 -17.69
CA ASP A 595 23.96 -0.72 -16.31
C ASP A 595 24.68 0.32 -15.45
N LEU A 596 25.97 0.58 -15.66
CA LEU A 596 26.68 1.64 -14.93
C LEU A 596 26.24 3.02 -15.36
N VAL A 597 26.03 3.23 -16.67
CA VAL A 597 25.48 4.49 -17.20
C VAL A 597 24.08 4.72 -16.69
N GLN A 598 23.24 3.69 -16.68
CA GLN A 598 21.88 3.74 -16.17
C GLN A 598 21.87 3.97 -14.64
N TYR A 599 22.74 3.31 -13.89
CA TYR A 599 22.89 3.51 -12.45
C TYR A 599 23.31 4.94 -12.10
N VAL A 600 24.33 5.49 -12.77
CA VAL A 600 24.75 6.89 -12.58
C VAL A 600 23.61 7.83 -12.91
N PHE A 601 22.82 7.48 -13.92
CA PHE A 601 21.64 8.24 -14.35
C PHE A 601 20.48 8.16 -13.38
N ASP A 602 20.13 6.96 -12.88
CA ASP A 602 19.01 6.74 -11.95
C ASP A 602 19.30 7.36 -10.57
N LYS A 603 20.56 7.33 -10.16
CA LYS A 603 20.98 7.99 -8.90
C LYS A 603 21.09 9.52 -9.02
N ALA A 604 21.16 10.04 -10.22
CA ALA A 604 21.28 11.44 -10.52
C ALA A 604 19.98 12.28 -10.39
N THR A 605 18.86 11.72 -9.95
CA THR A 605 17.54 12.41 -9.96
C THR A 605 17.06 12.96 -8.61
N GLU A 606 17.80 12.77 -7.52
CA GLU A 606 17.28 13.04 -6.15
C GLU A 606 17.76 14.30 -5.45
N ASN A 607 18.85 14.96 -5.86
CA ASN A 607 19.36 16.22 -5.29
C ASN A 607 20.31 17.03 -6.24
N PHE A 608 20.89 18.16 -5.76
CA PHE A 608 21.78 19.04 -6.54
C PHE A 608 23.01 18.33 -7.16
N PHE A 609 23.54 17.34 -6.49
CA PHE A 609 24.57 16.41 -6.97
C PHE A 609 24.14 15.74 -8.29
N ASP A 610 22.89 15.36 -8.34
CA ASP A 610 22.25 14.65 -9.41
C ASP A 610 22.11 15.48 -10.69
N SER A 611 21.99 16.80 -10.57
CA SER A 611 21.93 17.71 -11.71
C SER A 611 23.24 17.78 -12.49
N ILE A 612 24.37 17.72 -11.79
CA ILE A 612 25.71 17.73 -12.41
C ILE A 612 25.97 16.40 -13.12
N LEU A 613 25.66 15.27 -12.47
CA LEU A 613 25.80 13.94 -13.06
C LEU A 613 24.88 13.72 -14.27
N ASN A 614 23.63 14.18 -14.22
CA ASN A 614 22.70 14.12 -15.33
C ASN A 614 23.23 14.86 -16.57
N ALA A 615 23.82 16.02 -16.35
CA ALA A 615 24.38 16.79 -17.47
C ALA A 615 25.67 16.17 -18.02
N TYR A 616 26.45 15.50 -17.19
CA TYR A 616 27.60 14.70 -17.65
C TYR A 616 27.11 13.46 -18.42
N ALA A 617 26.11 12.74 -17.93
CA ALA A 617 25.51 11.59 -18.62
C ALA A 617 24.93 11.99 -19.99
N PHE A 618 24.27 13.16 -20.07
CA PHE A 618 23.78 13.72 -21.33
C PHE A 618 24.92 14.07 -22.30
N GLY A 619 25.99 14.64 -21.79
CA GLY A 619 27.20 14.89 -22.58
C GLY A 619 27.80 13.60 -23.17
N ILE A 620 27.83 12.50 -22.42
CA ILE A 620 28.29 11.18 -22.89
C ILE A 620 27.41 10.68 -24.04
N LEU A 621 26.10 10.66 -23.84
CA LEU A 621 25.15 10.14 -24.83
C LEU A 621 25.21 10.91 -26.15
N LEU A 622 25.48 12.24 -26.09
CA LEU A 622 25.67 13.08 -27.27
C LEU A 622 27.01 12.81 -28.01
N ILE A 623 28.08 12.50 -27.27
CA ILE A 623 29.41 12.24 -27.85
C ILE A 623 29.51 10.85 -28.46
N THR A 624 28.88 9.87 -27.80
CA THR A 624 29.09 8.46 -28.18
C THR A 624 28.32 8.03 -29.40
N LYS A 625 27.36 8.82 -29.96
CA LYS A 625 26.59 8.54 -31.20
C LYS A 625 26.23 7.07 -31.41
N THR A 626 26.04 6.32 -30.32
CA THR A 626 25.88 4.90 -30.40
C THR A 626 24.43 4.49 -30.26
N SER A 627 24.06 3.47 -30.92
CA SER A 627 22.89 2.65 -31.14
C SER A 627 21.89 2.44 -29.98
N THR A 628 21.99 3.16 -28.90
CA THR A 628 20.97 3.31 -27.88
C THR A 628 19.86 4.18 -28.48
N GLY A 629 18.70 3.61 -28.67
CA GLY A 629 17.64 4.14 -29.48
C GLY A 629 17.23 5.58 -29.16
N GLU A 630 16.67 6.24 -30.14
CA GLU A 630 16.13 7.62 -30.11
C GLU A 630 15.25 7.93 -28.85
N ASN A 631 14.66 6.91 -28.25
CA ASN A 631 13.84 7.02 -27.03
C ASN A 631 14.65 7.38 -25.79
N THR A 632 15.84 6.81 -25.60
CA THR A 632 16.72 7.11 -24.44
C THR A 632 17.25 8.55 -24.52
N LEU A 633 17.64 9.01 -25.72
CA LEU A 633 18.04 10.39 -25.95
C LEU A 633 16.92 11.40 -25.69
N ARG A 634 15.66 11.06 -26.04
CA ARG A 634 14.50 11.91 -25.76
C ARG A 634 14.19 11.97 -24.27
N GLU A 635 14.31 10.86 -23.57
CA GLU A 635 14.03 10.79 -22.14
C GLU A 635 15.09 11.58 -21.32
N VAL A 636 16.36 11.39 -21.63
CA VAL A 636 17.48 12.16 -21.06
C VAL A 636 17.32 13.64 -21.35
N GLY A 637 17.02 14.00 -22.61
CA GLY A 637 16.77 15.39 -23.01
C GLY A 637 15.60 16.01 -22.23
N SER A 638 14.52 15.26 -22.01
CA SER A 638 13.36 15.76 -21.24
C SER A 638 13.66 16.01 -19.76
N ARG A 639 14.58 15.25 -19.17
CA ARG A 639 15.02 15.43 -17.78
C ARG A 639 15.99 16.60 -17.63
N VAL A 640 16.92 16.76 -18.57
CA VAL A 640 17.85 17.92 -18.61
C VAL A 640 17.08 19.23 -18.77
N LEU A 641 15.99 19.24 -19.57
CA LEU A 641 15.11 20.41 -19.73
C LEU A 641 14.34 20.79 -18.45
N LYS A 642 14.28 19.92 -17.44
CA LYS A 642 13.70 20.21 -16.12
C LYS A 642 14.68 20.85 -15.15
N MET A 643 15.95 20.93 -15.48
CA MET A 643 16.97 21.61 -14.67
C MET A 643 16.75 23.13 -14.66
N SER A 644 17.21 23.78 -13.58
CA SER A 644 17.19 25.23 -13.56
C SER A 644 18.12 25.79 -14.65
N PRO A 645 17.76 26.90 -15.31
CA PRO A 645 18.60 27.51 -16.34
C PRO A 645 20.03 27.83 -15.86
N GLY A 646 20.18 28.16 -14.57
CA GLY A 646 21.50 28.44 -13.96
C GLY A 646 22.36 27.17 -13.86
N THR A 647 21.81 26.06 -13.44
CA THR A 647 22.50 24.77 -13.32
C THR A 647 22.95 24.27 -14.69
N LEU A 648 22.06 24.36 -15.66
CA LEU A 648 22.35 23.92 -17.03
C LEU A 648 23.46 24.73 -17.69
N ARG A 649 23.44 26.07 -17.49
CA ARG A 649 24.49 27.00 -18.00
C ARG A 649 25.82 26.67 -17.36
N PHE A 650 25.87 26.49 -16.04
CA PHE A 650 27.10 26.14 -15.32
C PHE A 650 27.72 24.85 -15.85
N VAL A 651 26.92 23.83 -16.10
CA VAL A 651 27.38 22.53 -16.62
C VAL A 651 27.93 22.66 -18.06
N LEU A 652 27.24 23.39 -18.93
CA LEU A 652 27.67 23.61 -20.31
C LEU A 652 28.94 24.48 -20.41
N ASP A 653 29.20 25.31 -19.40
CA ASP A 653 30.45 26.07 -19.29
C ASP A 653 31.61 25.18 -18.79
N MET A 654 31.34 24.20 -17.97
CA MET A 654 32.32 23.33 -17.34
C MET A 654 32.81 22.20 -18.27
N LEU A 655 31.93 21.60 -19.09
CA LEU A 655 32.26 20.48 -19.95
C LEU A 655 33.43 20.73 -20.93
N PRO A 656 33.55 21.90 -21.59
CA PRO A 656 34.71 22.22 -22.41
C PRO A 656 35.99 22.47 -21.61
N GLN A 657 35.88 23.07 -20.41
CA GLN A 657 37.03 23.34 -19.54
C GLN A 657 37.70 22.05 -19.06
N GLU A 658 36.91 21.04 -18.80
CA GLU A 658 37.41 19.70 -18.43
C GLU A 658 37.76 18.81 -19.65
N LYS A 659 37.78 19.38 -20.86
CA LYS A 659 38.07 18.71 -22.14
C LYS A 659 37.16 17.50 -22.45
N ILE A 660 35.96 17.53 -21.94
CA ILE A 660 34.95 16.43 -22.11
C ILE A 660 34.25 16.56 -23.46
N ILE A 661 33.88 17.80 -23.82
CA ILE A 661 33.37 18.13 -25.15
C ILE A 661 34.18 19.33 -25.69
N ASN A 662 34.18 19.54 -27.01
CA ASN A 662 34.76 20.76 -27.56
C ASN A 662 33.78 21.93 -27.42
N GLN A 663 34.31 23.15 -27.57
CA GLN A 663 33.54 24.40 -27.41
C GLN A 663 32.37 24.48 -28.44
N ASP A 664 32.58 23.96 -29.63
CA ASP A 664 31.55 23.97 -30.71
C ASP A 664 30.36 23.07 -30.34
N THR A 665 30.63 21.90 -29.76
CA THR A 665 29.59 21.00 -29.25
C THR A 665 28.79 21.64 -28.11
N ALA A 666 29.48 22.30 -27.18
CA ALA A 666 28.80 23.03 -26.09
C ALA A 666 27.94 24.18 -26.62
N ASN A 667 28.41 24.91 -27.64
CA ASN A 667 27.65 25.98 -28.28
C ASN A 667 26.45 25.48 -29.03
N PHE A 668 26.57 24.32 -29.73
CA PHE A 668 25.46 23.65 -30.41
C PHE A 668 24.36 23.24 -29.42
N ILE A 669 24.74 22.63 -28.28
CA ILE A 669 23.78 22.23 -27.22
C ILE A 669 23.09 23.47 -26.65
N ARG A 670 23.80 24.56 -26.40
CA ARG A 670 23.21 25.84 -25.95
C ARG A 670 22.20 26.39 -26.96
N GLY A 671 22.50 26.31 -28.25
CA GLY A 671 21.59 26.72 -29.32
C GLY A 671 20.27 25.95 -29.29
N GLN A 672 20.35 24.62 -29.24
CA GLN A 672 19.18 23.75 -29.22
C GLN A 672 18.33 23.95 -27.95
N LEU A 673 18.93 24.22 -26.81
CA LEU A 673 18.23 24.49 -25.56
C LEU A 673 17.53 25.85 -25.56
N ASN A 674 18.17 26.90 -26.11
CA ASN A 674 17.57 28.22 -26.23
C ASN A 674 16.33 28.21 -27.15
N GLU A 675 16.37 27.48 -28.27
CA GLU A 675 15.22 27.33 -29.15
C GLU A 675 14.03 26.63 -28.48
N ASN A 676 14.27 25.66 -27.59
CA ASN A 676 13.25 24.96 -26.85
C ASN A 676 12.69 25.76 -25.65
N TYR A 677 13.48 26.71 -25.08
CA TYR A 677 13.03 27.62 -24.03
C TYR A 677 12.19 28.80 -24.55
N GLN A 678 12.36 29.18 -25.82
CA GLN A 678 11.55 30.24 -26.44
C GLN A 678 10.19 29.74 -26.98
N ARG A 679 9.99 28.41 -27.07
CA ARG A 679 8.73 27.78 -27.49
C ARG A 679 7.80 27.37 -26.34
N LYS A 680 8.21 27.59 -25.09
CA LYS A 680 7.38 27.45 -23.89
C LYS A 680 7.14 28.82 -23.26
#